data_0089b23f83b5af0b09eae2df1973f2c1
#
_entry.id   0089b23f83b5af0b09eae2df1973f2c1
#
_cell.length_a   1.000
_cell.length_b   1.000
_cell.length_c   1.000
_cell.angle_alpha   90.00
_cell.angle_beta   90.00
_cell.angle_gamma   90.00
#
_symmetry.space_group_name_H-M   'P 1'
#
loop_
_entity.id
_entity.type
_entity.pdbx_description
1 polymer ?
#
loop_
_entity_poly.entity_id
_entity_poly.type
_entity_poly.pdbx_seq_one_letter_code
_entity_poly.pdbx_strand_id
1 'polypeptide(L)'
;SAASDVYKRQIYDQATGLELNKTYADGSCVTKTYDHLNRLHTLTKARGIVTTYAYAPLTGELVSVSHSDDTQPWIYSYNHLGQAISVSDASGTREFSYDAYGRMIQDTTFGTIENCLQEEYDAFGRSCGYRLMLGTRAVQHSHLDYDHKGAIIGMNLEGLDTPFMWQYDETSGFLNQLSYPNGMVRKNTYDPTLNLITSIDYENSEDGSASIGYAYQYDELMRPIQRRDSREAITSTATRNFTYNNRSELVKDQFQAGGSFSYQYDNIGNRKTAYELEKELSYEANDLNQYTNISTEKTLFIPDYDTDGNQTRIKTSTGIWNICYDANDRPVTFISEDERIVVTCNYDCQGRRFEKKIVINGTTSGHIYYLYHGYLQIAELDLMYPIPALLKSYLWDPTEPTATRILMMTYWKTNTMEIEEHLYYMHDVLKNVAFVFDREQKQRAYYEYAPFGGLFTALGDMAQANKFRFSCEHMDDELGLIYYNYRHLNPQDGRWINRDPLQESAGWNLYRTVKNLPTKSYDRLGCIGIFGALGGALIDYGFQVATNYIKGKEEPWTDIDWGSVTTSAALGAVGVPGALKTGTKIYKNIQGGLKMRKRIKAGQKIRMCDGKPKTPHGRKLHKRQQNKNEVYQMYKNGAQDNALLLVSIILLKRIGSEIYEETKKEIEQQNKGCCQDIIVIITII
;
A
#
# COMPACT_ATOMS: atom_id res chain seq x y z
N SER A 1 -17.51 -15.28 -23.29
CA SER A 1 -16.17 -14.91 -22.90
C SER A 1 -16.04 -14.96 -21.38
N ALA A 2 -15.08 -15.70 -20.85
CA ALA A 2 -14.92 -16.02 -19.43
C ALA A 2 -14.75 -14.81 -18.46
N ALA A 3 -14.63 -13.60 -18.95
CA ALA A 3 -14.48 -12.39 -18.12
C ALA A 3 -15.82 -11.81 -17.62
N SER A 4 -16.96 -12.32 -18.08
CA SER A 4 -18.28 -11.81 -17.69
C SER A 4 -18.91 -12.57 -16.52
N ASP A 5 -18.30 -13.67 -16.06
CA ASP A 5 -18.95 -14.64 -15.18
C ASP A 5 -18.42 -14.65 -13.73
N VAL A 6 -17.51 -13.74 -13.35
CA VAL A 6 -16.97 -13.66 -11.98
C VAL A 6 -18.05 -13.24 -10.96
N TYR A 7 -19.07 -12.52 -11.40
CA TYR A 7 -20.29 -12.27 -10.61
C TYR A 7 -21.50 -12.24 -11.54
N LYS A 8 -22.58 -12.85 -11.10
CA LYS A 8 -23.77 -12.98 -11.92
C LYS A 8 -24.74 -11.83 -11.81
N ARG A 9 -24.81 -11.15 -10.64
CA ARG A 9 -25.87 -10.16 -10.43
C ARG A 9 -25.52 -9.20 -9.27
N GLN A 10 -25.74 -7.92 -9.51
CA GLN A 10 -25.84 -6.90 -8.46
C GLN A 10 -27.26 -6.32 -8.46
N ILE A 11 -27.82 -6.14 -7.28
CA ILE A 11 -29.12 -5.50 -7.07
C ILE A 11 -28.87 -4.18 -6.37
N TYR A 12 -29.47 -3.13 -6.92
CA TYR A 12 -29.35 -1.77 -6.39
C TYR A 12 -30.72 -1.25 -5.98
N ASP A 13 -30.77 -0.47 -4.93
CA ASP A 13 -31.93 0.34 -4.60
C ASP A 13 -32.19 1.33 -5.73
N GLN A 14 -33.44 1.37 -6.24
CA GLN A 14 -33.79 2.19 -7.41
C GLN A 14 -33.79 3.69 -7.13
N ALA A 15 -34.08 4.09 -5.90
CA ALA A 15 -34.17 5.49 -5.50
C ALA A 15 -32.79 6.08 -5.20
N THR A 16 -31.93 5.33 -4.48
CA THR A 16 -30.63 5.80 -3.99
C THR A 16 -29.47 5.36 -4.87
N GLY A 17 -29.63 4.28 -5.65
CA GLY A 17 -28.53 3.67 -6.41
C GLY A 17 -27.52 2.90 -5.57
N LEU A 18 -27.83 2.62 -4.30
CA LEU A 18 -26.97 1.89 -3.39
C LEU A 18 -27.08 0.38 -3.67
N GLU A 19 -25.93 -0.34 -3.58
CA GLU A 19 -25.86 -1.77 -3.78
C GLU A 19 -26.49 -2.52 -2.58
N LEU A 20 -27.58 -3.25 -2.80
CA LEU A 20 -28.24 -4.03 -1.76
C LEU A 20 -27.72 -5.47 -1.71
N ASN A 21 -27.37 -6.03 -2.85
CA ASN A 21 -26.98 -7.42 -2.96
C ASN A 21 -25.98 -7.62 -4.08
N LYS A 22 -25.01 -8.51 -3.85
CA LYS A 22 -24.03 -8.98 -4.84
C LYS A 22 -23.96 -10.49 -4.78
N THR A 23 -24.29 -11.16 -5.88
CA THR A 23 -24.27 -12.61 -6.04
C THR A 23 -23.11 -13.02 -6.94
N TYR A 24 -22.29 -13.95 -6.49
CA TYR A 24 -21.15 -14.51 -7.21
C TYR A 24 -21.56 -15.69 -8.12
N ALA A 25 -20.61 -16.20 -8.92
CA ALA A 25 -20.89 -17.25 -9.90
C ALA A 25 -21.32 -18.59 -9.27
N ASP A 26 -20.90 -18.89 -8.07
CA ASP A 26 -21.28 -20.06 -7.28
C ASP A 26 -22.63 -19.91 -6.55
N GLY A 27 -23.28 -18.74 -6.66
CA GLY A 27 -24.51 -18.41 -5.94
C GLY A 27 -24.29 -17.82 -4.55
N SER A 28 -23.07 -17.76 -4.05
CA SER A 28 -22.75 -17.07 -2.78
C SER A 28 -23.11 -15.58 -2.88
N CYS A 29 -23.53 -14.98 -1.75
CA CYS A 29 -24.19 -13.70 -1.77
C CYS A 29 -23.70 -12.81 -0.63
N VAL A 30 -23.47 -11.53 -0.94
CA VAL A 30 -23.19 -10.47 0.03
C VAL A 30 -24.38 -9.49 0.02
N THR A 31 -24.94 -9.21 1.21
CA THR A 31 -26.10 -8.32 1.36
C THR A 31 -25.73 -7.09 2.19
N LYS A 32 -26.26 -5.94 1.81
CA LYS A 32 -26.04 -4.67 2.49
C LYS A 32 -27.36 -4.01 2.85
N THR A 33 -27.44 -3.43 4.04
CA THR A 33 -28.54 -2.53 4.42
C THR A 33 -27.99 -1.15 4.77
N TYR A 34 -28.84 -0.16 4.64
CA TYR A 34 -28.44 1.24 4.88
C TYR A 34 -29.43 1.89 5.85
N ASP A 35 -28.96 2.87 6.59
CA ASP A 35 -29.80 3.69 7.45
C ASP A 35 -30.57 4.76 6.64
N HIS A 36 -31.38 5.56 7.33
CA HIS A 36 -32.20 6.61 6.71
C HIS A 36 -31.38 7.77 6.10
N LEU A 37 -30.08 7.86 6.42
CA LEU A 37 -29.13 8.81 5.83
C LEU A 37 -28.27 8.17 4.73
N ASN A 38 -28.65 6.98 4.25
CA ASN A 38 -27.94 6.23 3.23
C ASN A 38 -26.50 5.79 3.61
N ARG A 39 -26.20 5.66 4.91
CA ARG A 39 -24.94 5.12 5.41
C ARG A 39 -25.09 3.61 5.57
N LEU A 40 -24.00 2.85 5.31
CA LEU A 40 -24.00 1.41 5.46
C LEU A 40 -24.30 1.02 6.91
N HIS A 41 -25.41 0.30 7.13
CA HIS A 41 -25.83 -0.15 8.45
C HIS A 41 -25.42 -1.58 8.73
N THR A 42 -25.71 -2.52 7.83
CA THR A 42 -25.23 -3.90 7.95
C THR A 42 -24.61 -4.38 6.66
N LEU A 43 -23.60 -5.24 6.81
CA LEU A 43 -22.98 -6.03 5.76
C LEU A 43 -23.05 -7.50 6.16
N THR A 44 -23.81 -8.29 5.43
CA THR A 44 -23.87 -9.76 5.64
C THR A 44 -23.02 -10.43 4.57
N LYS A 45 -21.98 -11.13 4.97
CA LYS A 45 -21.11 -11.91 4.09
C LYS A 45 -21.72 -13.27 3.75
N ALA A 46 -21.16 -13.95 2.75
CA ALA A 46 -21.68 -15.25 2.29
C ALA A 46 -21.54 -16.36 3.34
N ARG A 47 -20.57 -16.27 4.26
CA ARG A 47 -20.46 -17.13 5.46
C ARG A 47 -21.59 -16.90 6.47
N GLY A 48 -22.45 -15.89 6.25
CA GLY A 48 -23.53 -15.53 7.18
C GLY A 48 -23.12 -14.56 8.29
N ILE A 49 -21.86 -14.16 8.36
CA ILE A 49 -21.38 -13.20 9.36
C ILE A 49 -21.92 -11.81 9.04
N VAL A 50 -22.57 -11.19 10.03
CA VAL A 50 -23.13 -9.83 9.94
C VAL A 50 -22.20 -8.84 10.62
N THR A 51 -21.74 -7.86 9.87
CA THR A 51 -21.04 -6.68 10.40
C THR A 51 -22.04 -5.54 10.50
N THR A 52 -22.17 -4.94 11.69
CA THR A 52 -23.09 -3.83 11.98
C THR A 52 -22.29 -2.56 12.26
N TYR A 53 -22.67 -1.48 11.60
CA TYR A 53 -22.07 -0.15 11.72
C TYR A 53 -23.04 0.78 12.47
N ALA A 54 -22.59 1.39 13.56
CA ALA A 54 -23.37 2.37 14.29
C ALA A 54 -22.73 3.76 14.18
N TYR A 55 -23.57 4.77 14.07
CA TYR A 55 -23.15 6.16 13.86
C TYR A 55 -23.73 7.08 14.93
N ALA A 56 -22.98 8.12 15.28
CA ALA A 56 -23.44 9.16 16.18
C ALA A 56 -24.70 9.84 15.60
N PRO A 57 -25.81 9.98 16.37
CA PRO A 57 -27.08 10.47 15.84
C PRO A 57 -27.04 11.92 15.37
N LEU A 58 -26.21 12.77 15.99
CA LEU A 58 -26.17 14.20 15.73
C LEU A 58 -25.07 14.61 14.75
N THR A 59 -23.92 13.96 14.83
CA THR A 59 -22.69 14.36 14.12
C THR A 59 -22.38 13.45 12.94
N GLY A 60 -22.84 12.20 12.99
CA GLY A 60 -22.76 11.27 11.87
C GLY A 60 -21.49 10.42 11.80
N GLU A 61 -20.55 10.60 12.72
CA GLU A 61 -19.32 9.78 12.78
C GLU A 61 -19.64 8.32 13.12
N LEU A 62 -18.80 7.41 12.63
CA LEU A 62 -18.84 5.98 12.95
C LEU A 62 -18.38 5.75 14.39
N VAL A 63 -19.31 5.34 15.29
CA VAL A 63 -18.97 5.15 16.71
C VAL A 63 -18.70 3.69 17.07
N SER A 64 -19.23 2.72 16.31
CA SER A 64 -18.85 1.33 16.51
C SER A 64 -19.03 0.47 15.26
N VAL A 65 -18.22 -0.59 15.20
CA VAL A 65 -18.34 -1.71 14.26
C VAL A 65 -18.38 -2.97 15.10
N SER A 66 -19.43 -3.78 14.95
CA SER A 66 -19.58 -5.06 15.65
C SER A 66 -19.85 -6.19 14.68
N HIS A 67 -19.52 -7.41 15.09
CA HIS A 67 -19.63 -8.60 14.26
C HIS A 67 -20.48 -9.65 14.95
N SER A 68 -21.14 -10.52 14.19
CA SER A 68 -22.01 -11.57 14.73
C SER A 68 -21.24 -12.85 15.14
N ASP A 69 -19.95 -12.89 14.86
CA ASP A 69 -19.02 -13.92 15.34
C ASP A 69 -18.17 -13.39 16.53
N ASP A 70 -17.15 -14.12 16.93
CA ASP A 70 -16.26 -13.77 18.05
C ASP A 70 -15.25 -12.65 17.72
N THR A 71 -15.30 -12.05 16.52
CA THR A 71 -14.43 -10.95 16.13
C THR A 71 -14.70 -9.73 17.03
N GLN A 72 -13.66 -9.23 17.68
CA GLN A 72 -13.77 -8.13 18.64
C GLN A 72 -14.32 -6.86 17.97
N PRO A 73 -15.26 -6.16 18.63
CA PRO A 73 -15.82 -4.91 18.10
C PRO A 73 -14.80 -3.79 18.12
N TRP A 74 -15.03 -2.79 17.27
CA TRP A 74 -14.28 -1.54 17.27
C TRP A 74 -15.18 -0.44 17.81
N ILE A 75 -14.68 0.38 18.75
CA ILE A 75 -15.41 1.47 19.37
C ILE A 75 -14.60 2.75 19.24
N TYR A 76 -15.20 3.80 18.71
CA TYR A 76 -14.57 5.08 18.44
C TYR A 76 -15.16 6.21 19.28
N SER A 77 -14.33 7.14 19.73
CA SER A 77 -14.75 8.40 20.34
C SER A 77 -14.11 9.57 19.60
N TYR A 78 -14.85 10.69 19.53
CA TYR A 78 -14.43 11.86 18.76
C TYR A 78 -14.54 13.13 19.62
N ASN A 79 -13.69 14.12 19.31
CA ASN A 79 -13.86 15.48 19.82
C ASN A 79 -14.88 16.26 18.97
N HIS A 80 -15.15 17.53 19.35
CA HIS A 80 -16.10 18.38 18.61
C HIS A 80 -15.61 18.85 17.23
N LEU A 81 -14.38 18.54 16.85
CA LEU A 81 -13.85 18.77 15.51
C LEU A 81 -13.99 17.54 14.62
N GLY A 82 -14.60 16.44 15.12
CA GLY A 82 -14.72 15.18 14.39
C GLY A 82 -13.42 14.35 14.34
N GLN A 83 -12.41 14.72 15.13
CA GLN A 83 -11.16 13.94 15.21
C GLN A 83 -11.34 12.80 16.20
N ALA A 84 -10.89 11.61 15.84
CA ALA A 84 -10.90 10.45 16.75
C ALA A 84 -9.95 10.71 17.93
N ILE A 85 -10.48 10.66 19.15
CA ILE A 85 -9.70 10.79 20.39
C ILE A 85 -9.43 9.46 21.06
N SER A 86 -10.20 8.43 20.74
CA SER A 86 -9.89 7.06 21.13
C SER A 86 -10.44 6.03 20.16
N VAL A 87 -9.81 4.87 20.13
CA VAL A 87 -10.32 3.66 19.51
C VAL A 87 -10.02 2.48 20.40
N SER A 88 -11.03 1.64 20.65
CA SER A 88 -10.87 0.37 21.38
C SER A 88 -11.14 -0.78 20.42
N ASP A 89 -10.23 -1.75 20.39
CA ASP A 89 -10.30 -2.96 19.57
C ASP A 89 -9.59 -4.15 20.27
N ALA A 90 -9.27 -5.20 19.53
CA ALA A 90 -8.60 -6.38 20.08
C ALA A 90 -7.19 -6.10 20.67
N SER A 91 -6.53 -5.02 20.25
CA SER A 91 -5.20 -4.63 20.75
C SER A 91 -5.26 -3.87 22.09
N GLY A 92 -6.44 -3.42 22.49
CA GLY A 92 -6.70 -2.59 23.65
C GLY A 92 -7.34 -1.27 23.30
N THR A 93 -7.06 -0.21 24.07
CA THR A 93 -7.55 1.14 23.82
C THR A 93 -6.38 2.03 23.42
N ARG A 94 -6.53 2.71 22.26
CA ARG A 94 -5.61 3.73 21.80
C ARG A 94 -6.23 5.10 22.00
N GLU A 95 -5.47 6.03 22.55
CA GLU A 95 -5.87 7.42 22.78
C GLU A 95 -4.99 8.36 21.96
N PHE A 96 -5.63 9.35 21.33
CA PHE A 96 -4.98 10.30 20.46
C PHE A 96 -5.05 11.71 21.03
N SER A 97 -3.93 12.42 21.00
CA SER A 97 -3.84 13.82 21.35
C SER A 97 -3.45 14.67 20.15
N TYR A 98 -3.99 15.87 20.08
CA TYR A 98 -3.79 16.80 18.96
C TYR A 98 -3.28 18.15 19.47
N ASP A 99 -2.46 18.80 18.65
CA ASP A 99 -2.03 20.16 18.92
C ASP A 99 -3.12 21.21 18.55
N ALA A 100 -2.80 22.49 18.77
CA ALA A 100 -3.71 23.60 18.47
C ALA A 100 -4.03 23.75 16.97
N TYR A 101 -3.24 23.11 16.09
CA TYR A 101 -3.45 23.10 14.64
C TYR A 101 -4.23 21.86 14.17
N GLY A 102 -4.58 20.97 15.09
CA GLY A 102 -5.32 19.73 14.78
C GLY A 102 -4.43 18.58 14.32
N ARG A 103 -3.09 18.67 14.45
CA ARG A 103 -2.17 17.60 14.10
C ARG A 103 -2.05 16.62 15.28
N MET A 104 -2.04 15.32 14.99
CA MET A 104 -1.82 14.30 16.02
C MET A 104 -0.39 14.39 16.54
N ILE A 105 -0.25 14.58 17.84
CA ILE A 105 1.04 14.68 18.53
C ILE A 105 1.33 13.45 19.39
N GLN A 106 0.32 12.63 19.66
CA GLN A 106 0.49 11.45 20.52
C GLN A 106 -0.56 10.40 20.17
N ASP A 107 -0.10 9.15 20.14
CA ASP A 107 -0.89 7.92 20.01
C ASP A 107 -0.43 6.99 21.13
N THR A 108 -1.26 6.82 22.16
CA THR A 108 -0.97 6.00 23.34
C THR A 108 -1.83 4.76 23.33
N THR A 109 -1.23 3.59 23.44
CA THR A 109 -1.94 2.30 23.54
C THR A 109 -1.92 1.79 24.96
N PHE A 110 -3.10 1.45 25.47
CA PHE A 110 -3.35 0.77 26.72
C PHE A 110 -3.87 -0.64 26.42
N GLY A 111 -3.06 -1.65 26.68
CA GLY A 111 -3.40 -3.05 26.37
C GLY A 111 -2.36 -4.00 26.92
N THR A 112 -2.09 -5.09 26.20
CA THR A 112 -1.05 -6.07 26.59
C THR A 112 0.33 -5.39 26.70
N ILE A 113 0.60 -4.43 25.82
CA ILE A 113 1.82 -3.59 25.86
C ILE A 113 1.38 -2.13 25.91
N GLU A 114 1.71 -1.45 27.00
CA GLU A 114 1.56 0.00 27.08
C GLU A 114 2.69 0.67 26.32
N ASN A 115 2.33 1.44 25.32
CA ASN A 115 3.29 2.19 24.52
C ASN A 115 2.72 3.55 24.11
N CYS A 116 3.60 4.47 23.78
CA CYS A 116 3.22 5.80 23.32
C CYS A 116 4.11 6.20 22.15
N LEU A 117 3.49 6.57 21.05
CA LEU A 117 4.13 7.16 19.89
C LEU A 117 3.90 8.68 19.95
N GLN A 118 4.98 9.45 20.02
CA GLN A 118 4.95 10.92 20.01
C GLN A 118 5.44 11.42 18.67
N GLU A 119 4.60 12.21 17.97
CA GLU A 119 4.94 12.84 16.70
C GLU A 119 5.55 14.22 16.93
N GLU A 120 6.61 14.52 16.20
CA GLU A 120 7.29 15.80 16.26
C GLU A 120 7.08 16.57 14.95
N TYR A 121 6.90 17.91 15.06
CA TYR A 121 6.68 18.77 13.91
C TYR A 121 7.62 19.96 13.95
N ASP A 122 8.15 20.35 12.79
CA ASP A 122 8.95 21.55 12.64
C ASP A 122 8.09 22.83 12.64
N ALA A 123 8.73 23.98 12.57
CA ALA A 123 8.07 25.29 12.56
C ALA A 123 7.17 25.50 11.31
N PHE A 124 7.38 24.73 10.25
CA PHE A 124 6.56 24.75 9.03
C PHE A 124 5.40 23.74 9.06
N GLY A 125 5.28 22.96 10.14
CA GLY A 125 4.22 21.97 10.29
C GLY A 125 4.51 20.60 9.65
N ARG A 126 5.73 20.36 9.16
CA ARG A 126 6.14 19.07 8.61
C ARG A 126 6.52 18.11 9.74
N SER A 127 6.18 16.82 9.62
CA SER A 127 6.70 15.82 10.56
C SER A 127 8.23 15.83 10.53
N CYS A 128 8.86 16.05 11.66
CA CYS A 128 10.32 16.02 11.78
C CYS A 128 10.81 14.80 12.57
N GLY A 129 9.96 13.80 12.77
CA GLY A 129 10.32 12.55 13.41
C GLY A 129 9.30 12.08 14.43
N TYR A 130 9.64 11.00 15.10
CA TYR A 130 8.80 10.45 16.15
C TYR A 130 9.64 9.85 17.28
N ARG A 131 9.01 9.72 18.43
CA ARG A 131 9.56 9.03 19.60
C ARG A 131 8.65 7.88 20.00
N LEU A 132 9.20 6.67 20.10
CA LEU A 132 8.53 5.50 20.65
C LEU A 132 8.91 5.33 22.11
N MET A 133 7.90 5.32 22.99
CA MET A 133 8.05 5.09 24.42
C MET A 133 7.47 3.73 24.81
N LEU A 134 8.18 2.97 25.61
CA LEU A 134 7.66 1.81 26.36
C LEU A 134 7.66 2.16 27.84
N GLY A 135 6.46 2.34 28.39
CA GLY A 135 6.32 2.96 29.73
C GLY A 135 6.95 4.35 29.75
N THR A 136 7.93 4.56 30.64
CA THR A 136 8.64 5.85 30.77
C THR A 136 9.93 5.93 29.96
N ARG A 137 10.32 4.85 29.25
CA ARG A 137 11.59 4.79 28.52
C ARG A 137 11.40 5.03 27.03
N ALA A 138 12.16 5.97 26.47
CA ALA A 138 12.30 6.11 25.04
C ALA A 138 13.16 4.96 24.49
N VAL A 139 12.63 4.22 23.51
CA VAL A 139 13.33 3.12 22.85
C VAL A 139 13.74 3.46 21.43
N GLN A 140 13.08 4.43 20.82
CA GLN A 140 13.44 4.94 19.52
C GLN A 140 13.06 6.39 19.41
N HIS A 141 13.99 7.23 18.98
CA HIS A 141 13.76 8.64 18.70
C HIS A 141 14.45 9.01 17.40
N SER A 142 13.66 9.21 16.37
CA SER A 142 14.13 9.63 15.04
C SER A 142 13.91 11.11 14.82
N HIS A 143 14.82 11.76 14.10
CA HIS A 143 14.69 13.15 13.68
C HIS A 143 14.99 13.29 12.19
N LEU A 144 14.18 14.09 11.48
CA LEU A 144 14.29 14.33 10.05
C LEU A 144 14.74 15.75 9.75
N ASP A 145 15.71 15.89 8.88
CA ASP A 145 16.19 17.16 8.35
C ASP A 145 15.68 17.37 6.93
N TYR A 146 15.32 18.62 6.63
CA TYR A 146 14.77 19.02 5.35
C TYR A 146 15.59 20.09 4.68
N ASP A 147 15.71 20.06 3.38
CA ASP A 147 16.23 21.17 2.59
C ASP A 147 15.20 22.31 2.46
N HIS A 148 15.61 23.40 1.79
CA HIS A 148 14.77 24.57 1.54
C HIS A 148 13.61 24.30 0.57
N LYS A 149 13.63 23.18 -0.17
CA LYS A 149 12.57 22.72 -1.07
C LYS A 149 11.58 21.77 -0.38
N GLY A 150 11.86 21.36 0.86
CA GLY A 150 11.07 20.42 1.63
C GLY A 150 11.40 18.95 1.38
N ALA A 151 12.51 18.65 0.70
CA ALA A 151 12.98 17.27 0.56
C ALA A 151 13.73 16.83 1.81
N ILE A 152 13.55 15.57 2.22
CA ILE A 152 14.27 14.98 3.35
C ILE A 152 15.72 14.75 2.93
N ILE A 153 16.67 15.39 3.65
CA ILE A 153 18.11 15.29 3.39
C ILE A 153 18.86 14.55 4.49
N GLY A 154 18.25 14.39 5.65
CA GLY A 154 18.85 13.71 6.79
C GLY A 154 17.83 12.97 7.64
N MET A 155 18.25 11.86 8.24
CA MET A 155 17.52 11.19 9.31
C MET A 155 18.51 10.72 10.37
N ASN A 156 18.34 11.24 11.56
CA ASN A 156 19.11 10.83 12.73
C ASN A 156 18.29 9.93 13.63
N LEU A 157 18.92 8.98 14.29
CA LEU A 157 18.36 8.20 15.39
C LEU A 157 19.20 8.43 16.62
N GLU A 158 18.57 8.70 17.75
CA GLU A 158 19.26 8.88 19.01
C GLU A 158 20.12 7.64 19.33
N GLY A 159 21.42 7.86 19.55
CA GLY A 159 22.43 6.81 19.78
C GLY A 159 23.23 6.41 18.53
N LEU A 160 22.96 6.97 17.35
CA LEU A 160 23.84 6.85 16.19
C LEU A 160 24.84 8.00 16.13
N ASP A 161 26.09 7.68 15.78
CA ASP A 161 27.17 8.69 15.63
C ASP A 161 27.01 9.53 14.35
N THR A 162 26.41 8.92 13.29
CA THR A 162 26.21 9.53 11.98
C THR A 162 24.79 9.30 11.50
N PRO A 163 24.14 10.28 10.83
CA PRO A 163 22.80 10.14 10.28
C PRO A 163 22.79 9.38 8.94
N PHE A 164 21.60 8.96 8.53
CA PHE A 164 21.33 8.68 7.12
C PHE A 164 21.25 10.00 6.37
N MET A 165 21.83 10.07 5.14
CA MET A 165 21.86 11.31 4.34
C MET A 165 21.38 11.04 2.93
N TRP A 166 20.39 11.81 2.46
CA TRP A 166 19.86 11.77 1.10
C TRP A 166 20.42 12.93 0.28
N GLN A 167 20.91 12.62 -0.91
CA GLN A 167 21.36 13.61 -1.89
C GLN A 167 20.57 13.45 -3.18
N TYR A 168 20.02 14.55 -3.65
CA TYR A 168 19.22 14.59 -4.85
C TYR A 168 19.95 15.31 -5.97
N ASP A 169 19.72 14.87 -7.21
CA ASP A 169 20.18 15.59 -8.39
C ASP A 169 19.44 16.94 -8.49
N GLU A 170 20.18 18.02 -8.62
CA GLU A 170 19.62 19.37 -8.61
C GLU A 170 18.67 19.67 -9.77
N THR A 171 18.87 18.99 -10.91
CA THR A 171 18.14 19.21 -12.15
C THR A 171 16.86 18.38 -12.22
N SER A 172 16.96 17.09 -11.88
CA SER A 172 15.85 16.14 -11.98
C SER A 172 15.06 16.00 -10.68
N GLY A 173 15.68 16.32 -9.54
CA GLY A 173 15.12 16.07 -8.21
C GLY A 173 15.10 14.60 -7.80
N PHE A 174 15.73 13.70 -8.58
CA PHE A 174 15.79 12.28 -8.23
C PHE A 174 16.83 11.99 -7.18
N LEU A 175 16.58 10.97 -6.35
CA LEU A 175 17.53 10.50 -5.36
C LEU A 175 18.79 9.96 -6.05
N ASN A 176 19.88 10.67 -5.92
CA ASN A 176 21.17 10.30 -6.51
C ASN A 176 21.95 9.39 -5.55
N GLN A 177 21.96 9.71 -4.27
CA GLN A 177 22.74 9.01 -3.26
C GLN A 177 22.00 8.93 -1.92
N LEU A 178 22.16 7.79 -1.22
CA LEU A 178 21.79 7.58 0.17
C LEU A 178 23.02 7.05 0.92
N SER A 179 23.51 7.82 1.90
CA SER A 179 24.60 7.40 2.78
C SER A 179 24.06 6.78 4.05
N TYR A 180 24.66 5.70 4.48
CA TYR A 180 24.30 4.93 5.67
C TYR A 180 25.24 5.22 6.83
N PRO A 181 24.78 5.10 8.08
CA PRO A 181 25.64 5.32 9.26
C PRO A 181 26.86 4.42 9.37
N ASN A 182 26.84 3.24 8.74
CA ASN A 182 27.98 2.33 8.70
C ASN A 182 29.00 2.64 7.59
N GLY A 183 28.89 3.80 6.93
CA GLY A 183 29.79 4.22 5.88
C GLY A 183 29.51 3.62 4.50
N MET A 184 28.49 2.79 4.34
CA MET A 184 28.05 2.37 3.00
C MET A 184 27.26 3.47 2.32
N VAL A 185 27.34 3.51 0.99
CA VAL A 185 26.66 4.50 0.15
C VAL A 185 25.91 3.79 -0.96
N ARG A 186 24.61 4.03 -1.06
CA ARG A 186 23.80 3.65 -2.22
C ARG A 186 23.82 4.76 -3.25
N LYS A 187 24.16 4.42 -4.49
CA LYS A 187 24.06 5.33 -5.66
C LYS A 187 23.02 4.82 -6.65
N ASN A 188 22.22 5.70 -7.18
CA ASN A 188 21.25 5.40 -8.21
C ASN A 188 21.63 6.09 -9.51
N THR A 189 21.57 5.35 -10.63
CA THR A 189 21.67 5.91 -11.97
C THR A 189 20.33 5.78 -12.67
N TYR A 190 19.95 6.79 -13.45
CA TYR A 190 18.66 6.84 -14.12
C TYR A 190 18.81 6.94 -15.64
N ASP A 191 17.89 6.33 -16.36
CA ASP A 191 17.71 6.61 -17.79
C ASP A 191 17.27 8.05 -17.97
N PRO A 192 17.98 8.88 -18.76
CA PRO A 192 17.68 10.30 -18.90
C PRO A 192 16.38 10.58 -19.64
N THR A 193 15.81 9.59 -20.33
CA THR A 193 14.60 9.73 -21.15
C THR A 193 13.37 9.17 -20.44
N LEU A 194 13.52 8.03 -19.78
CA LEU A 194 12.43 7.27 -19.17
C LEU A 194 12.29 7.51 -17.67
N ASN A 195 13.28 8.15 -17.04
CA ASN A 195 13.34 8.38 -15.60
C ASN A 195 13.27 7.06 -14.77
N LEU A 196 13.74 5.96 -15.36
CA LEU A 196 13.83 4.66 -14.71
C LEU A 196 15.23 4.45 -14.12
N ILE A 197 15.31 3.79 -12.99
CA ILE A 197 16.61 3.39 -12.39
C ILE A 197 17.26 2.35 -13.29
N THR A 198 18.44 2.67 -13.83
CA THR A 198 19.25 1.75 -14.65
C THR A 198 20.32 1.05 -13.84
N SER A 199 20.80 1.64 -12.73
CA SER A 199 21.60 0.93 -11.76
C SER A 199 21.33 1.38 -10.33
N ILE A 200 21.59 0.46 -9.41
CA ILE A 200 21.73 0.70 -7.97
C ILE A 200 23.06 0.09 -7.58
N ASP A 201 23.95 0.91 -7.05
CA ASP A 201 25.28 0.47 -6.63
C ASP A 201 25.47 0.81 -5.14
N TYR A 202 25.92 -0.18 -4.36
CA TYR A 202 26.28 -0.03 -2.97
C TYR A 202 27.81 -0.09 -2.86
N GLU A 203 28.39 0.99 -2.38
CA GLU A 203 29.84 1.20 -2.32
C GLU A 203 30.28 1.48 -0.88
N ASN A 204 31.53 1.20 -0.60
CA ASN A 204 32.19 1.69 0.59
C ASN A 204 32.53 3.19 0.40
N SER A 205 32.21 4.03 1.39
CA SER A 205 32.46 5.47 1.30
C SER A 205 33.96 5.84 1.39
N GLU A 206 34.80 4.96 1.94
CA GLU A 206 36.22 5.25 2.15
C GLU A 206 37.07 5.05 0.90
N ASP A 207 36.83 3.99 0.15
CA ASP A 207 37.65 3.62 -1.03
C ASP A 207 36.86 3.66 -2.35
N GLY A 208 35.52 3.82 -2.29
CA GLY A 208 34.65 3.86 -3.46
C GLY A 208 34.52 2.54 -4.18
N SER A 209 34.98 1.42 -3.58
CA SER A 209 34.83 0.10 -4.14
C SER A 209 33.36 -0.31 -4.11
N ALA A 210 32.81 -0.72 -5.27
CA ALA A 210 31.44 -1.23 -5.36
C ALA A 210 31.43 -2.67 -4.87
N SER A 211 30.80 -2.90 -3.72
CA SER A 211 30.67 -4.25 -3.18
C SER A 211 29.48 -5.02 -3.76
N ILE A 212 28.42 -4.30 -4.19
CA ILE A 212 27.18 -4.86 -4.72
C ILE A 212 26.58 -3.90 -5.74
N GLY A 213 26.14 -4.42 -6.88
CA GLY A 213 25.46 -3.61 -7.89
C GLY A 213 24.33 -4.37 -8.57
N TYR A 214 23.31 -3.63 -9.00
CA TYR A 214 22.20 -4.10 -9.80
C TYR A 214 22.06 -3.22 -11.03
N ALA A 215 22.18 -3.78 -12.23
CA ALA A 215 21.95 -3.05 -13.46
C ALA A 215 20.72 -3.61 -14.18
N TYR A 216 19.90 -2.73 -14.74
CA TYR A 216 18.62 -3.05 -15.36
C TYR A 216 18.58 -2.56 -16.81
N GLN A 217 17.98 -3.37 -17.68
CA GLN A 217 17.57 -2.95 -19.02
C GLN A 217 16.07 -3.09 -19.16
N TYR A 218 15.46 -2.18 -19.91
CA TYR A 218 14.01 -2.07 -20.07
C TYR A 218 13.59 -2.14 -21.53
N ASP A 219 12.38 -2.63 -21.77
CA ASP A 219 11.73 -2.54 -23.09
C ASP A 219 10.96 -1.21 -23.26
N GLU A 220 10.36 -1.04 -24.44
CA GLU A 220 9.56 0.15 -24.78
C GLU A 220 8.30 0.35 -23.88
N LEU A 221 7.85 -0.72 -23.19
CA LEU A 221 6.77 -0.67 -22.20
C LEU A 221 7.29 -0.42 -20.77
N MET A 222 8.59 -0.06 -20.64
CA MET A 222 9.25 0.17 -19.34
C MET A 222 9.22 -1.07 -18.44
N ARG A 223 9.27 -2.29 -19.01
CA ARG A 223 9.39 -3.54 -18.26
C ARG A 223 10.85 -3.95 -18.23
N PRO A 224 11.40 -4.39 -17.09
CA PRO A 224 12.74 -4.92 -17.02
C PRO A 224 12.85 -6.16 -17.92
N ILE A 225 13.76 -6.17 -18.88
CA ILE A 225 14.05 -7.34 -19.72
C ILE A 225 15.33 -8.05 -19.27
N GLN A 226 16.17 -7.36 -18.53
CA GLN A 226 17.39 -7.93 -17.95
C GLN A 226 17.68 -7.28 -16.59
N ARG A 227 18.15 -8.11 -15.65
CA ARG A 227 18.84 -7.69 -14.44
C ARG A 227 20.21 -8.35 -14.40
N ARG A 228 21.24 -7.56 -14.14
CA ARG A 228 22.60 -8.03 -13.91
C ARG A 228 23.00 -7.69 -12.48
N ASP A 229 23.40 -8.70 -11.73
CA ASP A 229 23.88 -8.56 -10.37
C ASP A 229 25.42 -8.64 -10.39
N SER A 230 26.11 -7.65 -9.82
CA SER A 230 27.56 -7.66 -9.62
C SER A 230 27.87 -7.79 -8.13
N ARG A 231 28.86 -8.61 -7.79
CA ARG A 231 29.30 -8.85 -6.41
C ARG A 231 30.81 -9.14 -6.41
N GLU A 232 31.52 -8.47 -5.53
CA GLU A 232 32.96 -8.69 -5.41
C GLU A 232 33.33 -10.11 -4.98
N ALA A 233 32.54 -10.71 -4.10
CA ALA A 233 32.79 -12.05 -3.55
C ALA A 233 32.37 -13.22 -4.47
N ILE A 234 31.66 -12.94 -5.58
CA ILE A 234 31.19 -13.95 -6.54
C ILE A 234 31.76 -13.60 -7.91
N THR A 235 32.71 -14.40 -8.37
CA THR A 235 33.40 -14.23 -9.65
C THR A 235 32.54 -14.33 -10.91
N SER A 236 31.25 -14.60 -10.76
CA SER A 236 30.28 -14.66 -11.86
C SER A 236 29.19 -13.57 -11.69
N THR A 237 29.09 -12.68 -12.66
CA THR A 237 27.96 -11.77 -12.82
C THR A 237 26.69 -12.59 -13.04
N ALA A 238 25.77 -12.59 -12.10
CA ALA A 238 24.48 -13.28 -12.29
C ALA A 238 23.59 -12.41 -13.17
N THR A 239 23.24 -12.90 -14.35
CA THR A 239 22.33 -12.23 -15.28
C THR A 239 21.01 -13.00 -15.33
N ARG A 240 19.90 -12.29 -15.16
CA ARG A 240 18.54 -12.79 -15.32
C ARG A 240 17.88 -12.06 -16.49
N ASN A 241 17.25 -12.84 -17.38
CA ASN A 241 16.53 -12.30 -18.55
C ASN A 241 15.03 -12.59 -18.39
N PHE A 242 14.22 -11.56 -18.56
CA PHE A 242 12.77 -11.64 -18.36
C PHE A 242 12.03 -11.58 -19.69
N THR A 243 11.01 -12.39 -19.83
CA THR A 243 10.14 -12.42 -21.01
C THR A 243 8.70 -12.28 -20.58
N TYR A 244 7.91 -11.55 -21.35
CA TYR A 244 6.51 -11.21 -21.05
C TYR A 244 5.59 -11.57 -22.20
N ASN A 245 4.34 -11.89 -21.88
CA ASN A 245 3.30 -12.03 -22.89
C ASN A 245 2.71 -10.64 -23.29
N ASN A 246 1.77 -10.64 -24.25
CA ASN A 246 1.12 -9.41 -24.74
C ASN A 246 0.27 -8.68 -23.67
N ARG A 247 -0.04 -9.31 -22.53
CA ARG A 247 -0.72 -8.69 -21.38
C ARG A 247 0.26 -8.15 -20.34
N SER A 248 1.56 -8.20 -20.65
CA SER A 248 2.68 -7.84 -19.75
C SER A 248 2.81 -8.75 -18.53
N GLU A 249 2.29 -9.97 -18.58
CA GLU A 249 2.52 -10.96 -17.53
C GLU A 249 3.88 -11.64 -17.74
N LEU A 250 4.63 -11.87 -16.66
CA LEU A 250 5.91 -12.56 -16.72
C LEU A 250 5.71 -14.02 -17.13
N VAL A 251 6.27 -14.42 -18.27
CA VAL A 251 6.19 -15.83 -18.75
C VAL A 251 7.51 -16.57 -18.57
N LYS A 252 8.63 -15.87 -18.45
CA LYS A 252 9.94 -16.50 -18.19
C LYS A 252 10.90 -15.58 -17.48
N ASP A 253 11.64 -16.16 -16.54
CA ASP A 253 12.84 -15.61 -15.90
C ASP A 253 13.97 -16.64 -16.07
N GLN A 254 14.95 -16.33 -16.90
CA GLN A 254 16.03 -17.21 -17.30
C GLN A 254 17.35 -16.76 -16.69
N PHE A 255 18.00 -17.63 -15.93
CA PHE A 255 19.36 -17.39 -15.45
C PHE A 255 20.38 -17.70 -16.55
N GLN A 256 21.40 -16.87 -16.63
CA GLN A 256 22.51 -17.09 -17.56
C GLN A 256 23.34 -18.37 -17.21
N ALA A 257 23.46 -18.66 -15.92
CA ALA A 257 24.13 -19.83 -15.42
C ALA A 257 23.37 -21.16 -15.58
N GLY A 258 22.15 -21.10 -16.14
CA GLY A 258 21.24 -22.23 -16.26
C GLY A 258 20.12 -22.18 -15.22
N GLY A 259 19.02 -22.87 -15.49
CA GLY A 259 17.80 -22.82 -14.70
C GLY A 259 16.86 -21.68 -15.13
N SER A 260 15.58 -21.86 -14.89
CA SER A 260 14.56 -20.84 -15.19
C SER A 260 13.31 -21.05 -14.37
N PHE A 261 12.55 -19.95 -14.25
CA PHE A 261 11.13 -19.97 -13.89
C PHE A 261 10.30 -19.66 -15.14
N SER A 262 9.26 -20.43 -15.41
CA SER A 262 8.37 -20.12 -16.51
C SER A 262 6.91 -20.36 -16.14
N TYR A 263 6.02 -19.56 -16.70
CA TYR A 263 4.62 -19.52 -16.33
C TYR A 263 3.73 -19.43 -17.57
N GLN A 264 2.62 -20.15 -17.54
CA GLN A 264 1.53 -19.99 -18.50
C GLN A 264 0.27 -19.57 -17.74
N TYR A 265 -0.49 -18.67 -18.35
CA TYR A 265 -1.69 -18.12 -17.75
C TYR A 265 -2.90 -18.30 -18.67
N ASP A 266 -4.07 -18.37 -18.06
CA ASP A 266 -5.33 -18.24 -18.78
C ASP A 266 -5.64 -16.77 -19.14
N ASN A 267 -6.80 -16.51 -19.73
CA ASN A 267 -7.17 -15.16 -20.17
C ASN A 267 -7.43 -14.15 -19.05
N ILE A 268 -7.63 -14.60 -17.81
CA ILE A 268 -7.89 -13.74 -16.64
C ILE A 268 -6.69 -13.69 -15.70
N GLY A 269 -5.60 -14.42 -16.02
CA GLY A 269 -4.34 -14.39 -15.29
C GLY A 269 -4.21 -15.44 -14.19
N ASN A 270 -5.02 -16.50 -14.19
CA ASN A 270 -4.74 -17.68 -13.38
C ASN A 270 -3.56 -18.44 -14.01
N ARG A 271 -2.64 -18.98 -13.20
CA ARG A 271 -1.62 -19.92 -13.71
C ARG A 271 -2.29 -21.18 -14.23
N LYS A 272 -1.85 -21.65 -15.38
CA LYS A 272 -2.16 -22.99 -15.94
C LYS A 272 -1.01 -23.94 -15.66
N THR A 273 0.20 -23.47 -15.88
CA THR A 273 1.44 -24.20 -15.55
C THR A 273 2.46 -23.25 -14.95
N ALA A 274 3.30 -23.79 -14.07
CA ALA A 274 4.52 -23.17 -13.61
C ALA A 274 5.64 -24.19 -13.69
N TYR A 275 6.76 -23.79 -14.27
CA TYR A 275 8.00 -24.55 -14.22
C TYR A 275 8.99 -23.76 -13.36
N GLU A 276 9.35 -24.33 -12.22
CA GLU A 276 10.19 -23.66 -11.23
C GLU A 276 11.46 -24.49 -11.02
N LEU A 277 12.55 -24.06 -11.68
CA LEU A 277 13.83 -24.75 -11.76
C LEU A 277 13.65 -26.15 -12.41
N GLU A 278 13.41 -27.18 -11.64
CA GLU A 278 13.23 -28.57 -12.10
C GLU A 278 11.83 -29.12 -11.83
N LYS A 279 10.95 -28.33 -11.21
CA LYS A 279 9.61 -28.76 -10.80
C LYS A 279 8.54 -28.16 -11.70
N GLU A 280 7.72 -29.01 -12.30
CA GLU A 280 6.51 -28.59 -13.02
C GLU A 280 5.28 -28.72 -12.14
N LEU A 281 4.45 -27.67 -12.19
CA LEU A 281 3.16 -27.57 -11.51
C LEU A 281 2.09 -27.26 -12.53
N SER A 282 0.95 -27.95 -12.45
CA SER A 282 -0.25 -27.67 -13.23
C SER A 282 -1.37 -27.21 -12.31
N TYR A 283 -2.16 -26.25 -12.78
CA TYR A 283 -3.22 -25.59 -12.02
C TYR A 283 -4.53 -25.61 -12.79
N GLU A 284 -5.61 -25.90 -12.08
CA GLU A 284 -6.98 -25.74 -12.58
C GLU A 284 -7.72 -24.73 -11.72
N ALA A 285 -8.54 -23.89 -12.33
CA ALA A 285 -9.29 -22.85 -11.63
C ALA A 285 -10.78 -22.91 -12.01
N ASN A 286 -11.65 -22.59 -11.03
CA ASN A 286 -13.09 -22.45 -11.24
C ASN A 286 -13.45 -21.03 -11.75
N ASP A 287 -14.74 -20.79 -11.97
CA ASP A 287 -15.28 -19.51 -12.45
C ASP A 287 -15.08 -18.34 -11.46
N LEU A 288 -14.74 -18.62 -10.20
CA LEU A 288 -14.38 -17.62 -9.19
C LEU A 288 -12.87 -17.33 -9.14
N ASN A 289 -12.09 -17.90 -10.08
CA ASN A 289 -10.63 -17.82 -10.10
C ASN A 289 -9.94 -18.49 -8.89
N GLN A 290 -10.63 -19.44 -8.23
CA GLN A 290 -10.07 -20.25 -7.17
C GLN A 290 -9.45 -21.50 -7.78
N TYR A 291 -8.25 -21.89 -7.35
CA TYR A 291 -7.66 -23.15 -7.77
C TYR A 291 -8.43 -24.33 -7.19
N THR A 292 -8.84 -25.22 -8.04
CA THR A 292 -9.53 -26.48 -7.67
C THR A 292 -8.55 -27.65 -7.61
N ASN A 293 -7.42 -27.51 -8.27
CA ASN A 293 -6.41 -28.55 -8.40
C ASN A 293 -5.02 -27.93 -8.62
N ILE A 294 -4.04 -28.40 -7.85
CA ILE A 294 -2.63 -28.09 -8.05
C ILE A 294 -1.88 -29.42 -8.06
N SER A 295 -1.29 -29.78 -9.19
CA SER A 295 -0.68 -31.08 -9.38
C SER A 295 0.76 -31.00 -9.88
N THR A 296 1.53 -32.01 -9.52
CA THR A 296 2.83 -32.36 -10.12
C THR A 296 2.67 -33.76 -10.72
N GLU A 297 3.70 -34.27 -11.39
CA GLU A 297 3.70 -35.66 -11.87
C GLU A 297 3.37 -36.70 -10.76
N LYS A 298 3.72 -36.37 -9.49
CA LYS A 298 3.65 -37.33 -8.37
C LYS A 298 2.61 -37.01 -7.32
N THR A 299 2.14 -35.76 -7.27
CA THR A 299 1.29 -35.29 -6.17
C THR A 299 0.14 -34.48 -6.67
N LEU A 300 -1.00 -34.63 -6.01
CA LEU A 300 -2.20 -33.82 -6.21
C LEU A 300 -2.51 -33.11 -4.90
N PHE A 301 -2.75 -31.81 -4.97
CA PHE A 301 -3.26 -31.01 -3.88
C PHE A 301 -4.57 -30.34 -4.28
N ILE A 302 -5.59 -30.45 -3.47
CA ILE A 302 -6.90 -29.83 -3.66
C ILE A 302 -7.04 -28.75 -2.57
N PRO A 303 -7.01 -27.47 -2.96
CA PRO A 303 -7.31 -26.37 -2.04
C PRO A 303 -8.79 -26.34 -1.68
N ASP A 304 -9.10 -25.87 -0.45
CA ASP A 304 -10.48 -25.61 -0.03
C ASP A 304 -10.67 -24.11 0.21
N TYR A 305 -11.92 -23.64 0.03
CA TYR A 305 -12.31 -22.24 0.22
C TYR A 305 -13.60 -22.15 1.01
N ASP A 306 -13.74 -21.11 1.82
CA ASP A 306 -15.03 -20.75 2.39
C ASP A 306 -15.90 -20.00 1.36
N THR A 307 -17.15 -19.71 1.71
CA THR A 307 -18.10 -19.05 0.81
C THR A 307 -17.77 -17.57 0.58
N ASP A 308 -16.95 -16.93 1.43
CA ASP A 308 -16.41 -15.59 1.19
C ASP A 308 -15.20 -15.62 0.24
N GLY A 309 -14.68 -16.80 -0.08
CA GLY A 309 -13.57 -17.04 -0.98
C GLY A 309 -12.21 -17.00 -0.30
N ASN A 310 -12.14 -17.11 1.00
CA ASN A 310 -10.89 -17.29 1.71
C ASN A 310 -10.43 -18.74 1.58
N GLN A 311 -9.15 -18.94 1.33
CA GLN A 311 -8.58 -20.28 1.16
C GLN A 311 -8.40 -20.93 2.54
N THR A 312 -9.23 -21.91 2.87
CA THR A 312 -9.25 -22.58 4.16
C THR A 312 -8.28 -23.74 4.26
N ARG A 313 -7.84 -24.29 3.12
CA ARG A 313 -6.77 -25.31 3.06
C ARG A 313 -5.76 -24.91 2.00
N ILE A 314 -4.52 -24.68 2.42
CA ILE A 314 -3.42 -24.25 1.55
C ILE A 314 -2.23 -25.20 1.62
N LYS A 315 -1.41 -25.20 0.56
CA LYS A 315 -0.09 -25.83 0.54
C LYS A 315 0.97 -24.74 0.36
N THR A 316 1.95 -24.74 1.24
CA THR A 316 3.09 -23.81 1.20
C THR A 316 4.40 -24.57 1.16
N SER A 317 5.53 -23.86 1.19
CA SER A 317 6.86 -24.47 1.28
C SER A 317 7.09 -25.26 2.59
N THR A 318 6.30 -24.99 3.65
CA THR A 318 6.44 -25.64 4.95
C THR A 318 5.45 -26.79 5.18
N GLY A 319 4.45 -26.97 4.31
CA GLY A 319 3.47 -28.04 4.40
C GLY A 319 2.07 -27.60 4.02
N ILE A 320 1.09 -28.41 4.46
CA ILE A 320 -0.33 -28.12 4.29
C ILE A 320 -0.88 -27.52 5.58
N TRP A 321 -1.69 -26.49 5.44
CA TRP A 321 -2.27 -25.72 6.53
C TRP A 321 -3.78 -25.61 6.37
N ASN A 322 -4.51 -25.79 7.46
CA ASN A 322 -5.92 -25.45 7.61
C ASN A 322 -6.04 -24.08 8.27
N ILE A 323 -6.91 -23.20 7.75
CA ILE A 323 -6.95 -21.79 8.14
C ILE A 323 -8.37 -21.39 8.53
N CYS A 324 -8.49 -20.68 9.68
CA CYS A 324 -9.71 -20.01 10.10
C CYS A 324 -9.59 -18.50 9.89
N TYR A 325 -10.69 -17.86 9.53
CA TYR A 325 -10.76 -16.42 9.22
C TYR A 325 -11.79 -15.72 10.11
N ASP A 326 -11.48 -14.49 10.51
CA ASP A 326 -12.39 -13.60 11.22
C ASP A 326 -13.46 -12.96 10.28
N ALA A 327 -14.33 -12.11 10.85
CA ALA A 327 -15.37 -11.38 10.11
C ALA A 327 -14.81 -10.49 8.99
N ASN A 328 -13.54 -10.09 9.06
CA ASN A 328 -12.88 -9.20 8.11
C ASN A 328 -12.03 -9.94 7.06
N ASP A 329 -12.20 -11.29 6.94
CA ASP A 329 -11.44 -12.17 6.05
C ASP A 329 -9.92 -12.18 6.35
N ARG A 330 -9.53 -11.94 7.62
CA ARG A 330 -8.14 -12.03 8.07
C ARG A 330 -7.90 -13.42 8.65
N PRO A 331 -6.80 -14.10 8.29
CA PRO A 331 -6.50 -15.42 8.80
C PRO A 331 -6.04 -15.33 10.26
N VAL A 332 -6.83 -15.83 11.19
CA VAL A 332 -6.59 -15.75 12.63
C VAL A 332 -5.96 -17.02 13.21
N THR A 333 -6.14 -18.17 12.57
CA THR A 333 -5.56 -19.43 13.03
C THR A 333 -5.11 -20.26 11.85
N PHE A 334 -3.88 -20.78 11.93
CA PHE A 334 -3.30 -21.73 11.00
C PHE A 334 -2.98 -23.01 11.78
N ILE A 335 -3.44 -24.16 11.27
CA ILE A 335 -3.22 -25.46 11.88
C ILE A 335 -2.53 -26.36 10.83
N SER A 336 -1.35 -26.90 11.15
CA SER A 336 -0.67 -27.87 10.27
C SER A 336 -1.54 -29.12 10.05
N GLU A 337 -1.41 -29.80 8.90
CA GLU A 337 -2.23 -30.98 8.56
C GLU A 337 -2.13 -32.09 9.62
N ASP A 338 -0.99 -32.21 10.30
CA ASP A 338 -0.77 -33.15 11.40
C ASP A 338 -1.16 -32.59 12.79
N GLU A 339 -1.77 -31.41 12.83
CA GLU A 339 -2.25 -30.69 14.04
C GLU A 339 -1.17 -30.37 15.08
N ARG A 340 0.11 -30.60 14.76
CA ARG A 340 1.21 -30.37 15.72
C ARG A 340 1.58 -28.91 15.89
N ILE A 341 1.37 -28.09 14.84
CA ILE A 341 1.72 -26.67 14.84
C ILE A 341 0.45 -25.87 14.71
N VAL A 342 0.25 -24.95 15.65
CA VAL A 342 -0.84 -23.98 15.61
C VAL A 342 -0.24 -22.58 15.68
N VAL A 343 -0.57 -21.73 14.70
CA VAL A 343 -0.19 -20.32 14.69
C VAL A 343 -1.45 -19.48 14.80
N THR A 344 -1.52 -18.61 15.81
CA THR A 344 -2.62 -17.66 15.97
C THR A 344 -2.15 -16.24 15.75
N CYS A 345 -2.98 -15.43 15.08
CA CYS A 345 -2.71 -14.04 14.76
C CYS A 345 -3.88 -13.17 15.20
N ASN A 346 -3.58 -12.07 15.89
CA ASN A 346 -4.57 -11.06 16.28
C ASN A 346 -4.33 -9.75 15.56
N TYR A 347 -5.44 -9.08 15.16
CA TYR A 347 -5.41 -7.88 14.34
C TYR A 347 -6.18 -6.74 14.99
N ASP A 348 -5.66 -5.53 14.83
CA ASP A 348 -6.34 -4.31 15.25
C ASP A 348 -7.42 -3.86 14.23
N CYS A 349 -8.10 -2.77 14.52
CA CYS A 349 -9.15 -2.21 13.66
C CYS A 349 -8.62 -1.71 12.30
N GLN A 350 -7.34 -1.44 12.17
CA GLN A 350 -6.68 -1.04 10.92
C GLN A 350 -6.21 -2.25 10.08
N GLY A 351 -6.41 -3.48 10.59
CA GLY A 351 -5.98 -4.71 9.91
C GLY A 351 -4.50 -5.06 10.12
N ARG A 352 -3.80 -4.37 11.04
CA ARG A 352 -2.41 -4.66 11.36
C ARG A 352 -2.35 -5.81 12.36
N ARG A 353 -1.50 -6.78 12.11
CA ARG A 353 -1.27 -7.91 13.03
C ARG A 353 -0.42 -7.44 14.21
N PHE A 354 -1.04 -7.22 15.36
CA PHE A 354 -0.33 -6.78 16.55
C PHE A 354 0.23 -7.93 17.39
N GLU A 355 -0.25 -9.17 17.18
CA GLU A 355 0.19 -10.33 17.96
C GLU A 355 0.24 -11.59 17.10
N LYS A 356 1.28 -12.41 17.32
CA LYS A 356 1.43 -13.75 16.75
C LYS A 356 1.93 -14.71 17.79
N LYS A 357 1.23 -15.86 17.96
CA LYS A 357 1.61 -16.93 18.87
C LYS A 357 1.77 -18.24 18.13
N ILE A 358 2.82 -18.98 18.43
CA ILE A 358 3.16 -20.26 17.83
C ILE A 358 3.14 -21.32 18.93
N VAL A 359 2.37 -22.37 18.73
CA VAL A 359 2.27 -23.54 19.61
C VAL A 359 2.73 -24.77 18.85
N ILE A 360 3.68 -25.52 19.40
CA ILE A 360 4.19 -26.77 18.83
C ILE A 360 3.95 -27.90 19.83
N ASN A 361 3.22 -28.93 19.41
CA ASN A 361 2.85 -30.08 20.28
C ASN A 361 2.22 -29.62 21.60
N GLY A 362 1.35 -28.63 21.57
CA GLY A 362 0.66 -28.09 22.76
C GLY A 362 1.49 -27.14 23.63
N THR A 363 2.78 -26.92 23.29
CA THR A 363 3.66 -26.00 24.02
C THR A 363 3.90 -24.74 23.24
N THR A 364 3.74 -23.57 23.88
CA THR A 364 4.06 -22.27 23.24
C THR A 364 5.56 -22.20 22.96
N SER A 365 5.93 -22.04 21.69
CA SER A 365 7.31 -21.94 21.21
C SER A 365 7.69 -20.53 20.75
N GLY A 366 6.71 -19.64 20.58
CA GLY A 366 6.94 -18.25 20.24
C GLY A 366 5.69 -17.43 20.50
N HIS A 367 5.86 -16.21 20.98
CA HIS A 367 4.75 -15.31 21.26
C HIS A 367 5.24 -13.87 21.11
N ILE A 368 4.94 -13.22 19.99
CA ILE A 368 5.48 -11.91 19.57
C ILE A 368 4.36 -10.89 19.50
N TYR A 369 4.66 -9.71 20.02
CA TYR A 369 3.83 -8.50 19.89
C TYR A 369 4.53 -7.49 18.97
N TYR A 370 3.78 -6.86 18.09
CA TYR A 370 4.27 -5.92 17.07
C TYR A 370 3.74 -4.51 17.33
N LEU A 371 4.61 -3.52 17.27
CA LEU A 371 4.24 -2.12 17.35
C LEU A 371 4.37 -1.46 15.98
N TYR A 372 3.48 -0.49 15.73
CA TYR A 372 3.37 0.15 14.44
C TYR A 372 3.39 1.68 14.53
N HIS A 373 4.01 2.31 13.54
CA HIS A 373 3.83 3.71 13.18
C HIS A 373 3.09 3.76 11.83
N GLY A 374 1.80 4.13 11.82
CA GLY A 374 0.93 3.90 10.68
C GLY A 374 0.87 2.41 10.34
N TYR A 375 1.27 2.03 9.13
CA TYR A 375 1.38 0.63 8.69
C TYR A 375 2.80 0.06 8.79
N LEU A 376 3.77 0.85 9.21
CA LEU A 376 5.16 0.42 9.36
C LEU A 376 5.33 -0.28 10.71
N GLN A 377 5.76 -1.53 10.70
CA GLN A 377 6.13 -2.25 11.92
C GLN A 377 7.44 -1.66 12.44
N ILE A 378 7.41 -1.05 13.63
CA ILE A 378 8.57 -0.34 14.19
C ILE A 378 9.25 -1.08 15.33
N ALA A 379 8.58 -2.06 15.97
CA ALA A 379 9.19 -2.87 17.01
C ALA A 379 8.55 -4.25 17.16
N GLU A 380 9.31 -5.18 17.73
CA GLU A 380 8.91 -6.54 18.13
C GLU A 380 9.24 -6.77 19.60
N LEU A 381 8.24 -7.26 20.37
CA LEU A 381 8.41 -7.65 21.76
C LEU A 381 8.10 -9.12 21.92
N ASP A 382 8.89 -9.80 22.74
CA ASP A 382 8.67 -11.20 23.11
C ASP A 382 7.81 -11.29 24.37
N LEU A 383 6.64 -11.91 24.25
CA LEU A 383 5.71 -12.18 25.35
C LEU A 383 5.98 -13.51 26.06
N MET A 384 7.03 -14.24 25.71
CA MET A 384 7.45 -15.46 26.41
C MET A 384 8.09 -15.15 27.76
N TYR A 385 8.55 -13.92 27.98
CA TYR A 385 9.10 -13.47 29.25
C TYR A 385 8.00 -12.95 30.17
N PRO A 386 8.16 -13.08 31.52
CA PRO A 386 7.20 -12.54 32.49
C PRO A 386 6.95 -11.02 32.35
N ILE A 387 7.98 -10.31 31.96
CA ILE A 387 7.90 -8.90 31.51
C ILE A 387 8.24 -8.91 30.03
N PRO A 388 7.37 -8.40 29.16
CA PRO A 388 7.61 -8.38 27.72
C PRO A 388 8.97 -7.76 27.38
N ALA A 389 9.76 -8.48 26.61
CA ALA A 389 11.12 -8.08 26.27
C ALA A 389 11.18 -7.46 24.87
N LEU A 390 11.69 -6.24 24.74
CA LEU A 390 11.96 -5.65 23.44
C LEU A 390 13.08 -6.44 22.74
N LEU A 391 12.77 -7.00 21.57
CA LEU A 391 13.72 -7.79 20.77
C LEU A 391 14.38 -6.96 19.68
N LYS A 392 13.55 -6.25 18.92
CA LYS A 392 13.97 -5.52 17.72
C LYS A 392 13.22 -4.23 17.58
N SER A 393 13.88 -3.23 16.99
CA SER A 393 13.21 -2.07 16.43
C SER A 393 13.68 -1.79 15.02
N TYR A 394 12.85 -1.13 14.22
CA TYR A 394 13.07 -0.91 12.80
C TYR A 394 12.98 0.56 12.44
N LEU A 395 13.92 1.02 11.62
CA LEU A 395 13.93 2.36 11.06
C LEU A 395 13.65 2.27 9.56
N TRP A 396 12.61 2.95 9.12
CA TRP A 396 12.11 2.91 7.76
C TRP A 396 12.53 4.15 6.96
N ASP A 397 12.62 4.01 5.63
CA ASP A 397 12.87 5.11 4.72
C ASP A 397 11.70 6.12 4.78
N PRO A 398 11.92 7.35 5.24
CA PRO A 398 10.85 8.33 5.44
C PRO A 398 10.39 8.99 4.14
N THR A 399 11.05 8.73 3.02
CA THR A 399 10.70 9.34 1.73
C THR A 399 9.44 8.77 1.10
N GLU A 400 8.93 7.67 1.64
CA GLU A 400 7.67 7.04 1.23
C GLU A 400 6.74 6.86 2.45
N PRO A 401 5.46 7.26 2.36
CA PRO A 401 4.56 7.33 3.51
C PRO A 401 4.02 5.98 4.00
N THR A 402 4.17 4.91 3.21
CA THR A 402 3.64 3.57 3.54
C THR A 402 4.57 2.49 3.02
N ALA A 403 4.59 1.33 3.69
CA ALA A 403 5.29 0.11 3.32
C ALA A 403 6.45 0.34 2.34
N THR A 404 7.54 0.84 2.87
CA THR A 404 8.68 1.28 2.09
C THR A 404 9.88 0.35 2.29
N ARG A 405 11.05 0.88 2.58
CA ARG A 405 12.27 0.11 2.85
C ARG A 405 12.66 0.23 4.31
N ILE A 406 12.96 -0.87 4.96
CA ILE A 406 13.68 -0.84 6.21
C ILE A 406 15.12 -0.42 5.90
N LEU A 407 15.60 0.61 6.55
CA LEU A 407 16.99 1.06 6.42
C LEU A 407 17.88 0.42 7.47
N MET A 408 17.32 0.19 8.66
CA MET A 408 18.06 -0.34 9.79
C MET A 408 17.16 -1.15 10.72
N MET A 409 17.71 -2.22 11.27
CA MET A 409 17.16 -2.97 12.40
C MET A 409 18.11 -2.84 13.59
N THR A 410 17.58 -2.61 14.77
CA THR A 410 18.31 -2.62 16.03
C THR A 410 17.92 -3.86 16.82
N TYR A 411 18.88 -4.67 17.22
CA TYR A 411 18.72 -5.71 18.20
C TYR A 411 18.89 -5.16 19.61
N TRP A 412 18.07 -5.67 20.53
CA TRP A 412 18.05 -5.25 21.92
C TRP A 412 18.36 -6.42 22.86
N LYS A 413 19.18 -6.17 23.88
CA LYS A 413 19.41 -7.14 24.94
C LYS A 413 18.15 -7.27 25.79
N THR A 414 17.57 -8.46 25.82
CA THR A 414 16.27 -8.73 26.44
C THR A 414 16.17 -8.37 27.92
N ASN A 415 17.27 -8.46 28.66
CA ASN A 415 17.29 -8.23 30.09
C ASN A 415 17.54 -6.77 30.52
N THR A 416 18.17 -5.96 29.69
CA THR A 416 18.60 -4.58 30.04
C THR A 416 17.98 -3.52 29.15
N MET A 417 17.37 -3.91 28.05
CA MET A 417 16.90 -3.00 26.97
C MET A 417 18.03 -2.08 26.45
N GLU A 418 19.27 -2.56 26.50
CA GLU A 418 20.41 -1.91 25.84
C GLU A 418 20.49 -2.35 24.40
N ILE A 419 21.02 -1.49 23.55
CA ILE A 419 21.29 -1.81 22.14
C ILE A 419 22.38 -2.89 22.11
N GLU A 420 22.13 -3.99 21.39
CA GLU A 420 23.09 -5.05 21.15
C GLU A 420 23.87 -4.76 19.89
N GLU A 421 23.16 -4.55 18.75
CA GLU A 421 23.77 -4.20 17.48
C GLU A 421 22.78 -3.50 16.55
N HIS A 422 23.30 -2.81 15.53
CA HIS A 422 22.58 -2.25 14.41
C HIS A 422 22.91 -3.01 13.14
N LEU A 423 21.89 -3.35 12.35
CA LEU A 423 22.03 -4.00 11.05
C LEU A 423 21.40 -3.14 9.96
N TYR A 424 22.10 -2.99 8.85
CA TYR A 424 21.73 -2.09 7.74
C TYR A 424 21.29 -2.87 6.51
N TYR A 425 20.23 -2.42 5.86
CA TYR A 425 19.55 -3.16 4.80
C TYR A 425 19.85 -2.59 3.42
N MET A 426 20.19 -3.48 2.49
CA MET A 426 20.40 -3.16 1.08
C MET A 426 19.34 -3.84 0.22
N HIS A 427 18.78 -3.10 -0.74
CA HIS A 427 17.61 -3.50 -1.51
C HIS A 427 17.88 -3.45 -3.01
N ASP A 428 17.16 -4.29 -3.75
CA ASP A 428 17.02 -4.11 -5.20
C ASP A 428 16.00 -2.99 -5.54
N VAL A 429 15.72 -2.78 -6.84
CA VAL A 429 14.78 -1.74 -7.31
C VAL A 429 13.34 -1.98 -6.84
N LEU A 430 12.98 -3.23 -6.57
CA LEU A 430 11.63 -3.65 -6.14
C LEU A 430 11.48 -3.73 -4.62
N LYS A 431 12.44 -3.16 -3.87
CA LYS A 431 12.47 -3.17 -2.41
C LYS A 431 12.70 -4.55 -1.77
N ASN A 432 13.08 -5.56 -2.56
CA ASN A 432 13.48 -6.82 -1.98
C ASN A 432 14.75 -6.61 -1.17
N VAL A 433 14.77 -7.06 0.08
CA VAL A 433 15.99 -7.08 0.89
C VAL A 433 16.93 -8.09 0.28
N ALA A 434 18.06 -7.63 -0.22
CA ALA A 434 19.06 -8.50 -0.83
C ALA A 434 20.20 -8.81 0.14
N PHE A 435 20.63 -7.82 0.91
CA PHE A 435 21.70 -7.96 1.88
C PHE A 435 21.39 -7.25 3.19
N VAL A 436 22.02 -7.76 4.25
CA VAL A 436 22.06 -7.10 5.55
C VAL A 436 23.51 -7.06 6.00
N PHE A 437 23.97 -5.89 6.43
CA PHE A 437 25.34 -5.63 6.90
C PHE A 437 25.34 -5.14 8.33
N ASP A 438 26.41 -5.40 9.08
CA ASP A 438 26.65 -4.81 10.38
C ASP A 438 27.35 -3.45 10.29
N ARG A 439 27.75 -2.90 11.45
CA ARG A 439 28.44 -1.62 11.55
C ARG A 439 29.81 -1.64 10.86
N GLU A 440 30.51 -2.76 10.89
CA GLU A 440 31.82 -2.95 10.27
C GLU A 440 31.73 -3.35 8.79
N GLN A 441 30.53 -3.22 8.18
CA GLN A 441 30.25 -3.56 6.78
C GLN A 441 30.46 -5.06 6.47
N LYS A 442 30.40 -5.93 7.47
CA LYS A 442 30.42 -7.37 7.27
C LYS A 442 29.02 -7.83 6.86
N GLN A 443 28.95 -8.64 5.80
CA GLN A 443 27.70 -9.25 5.36
C GLN A 443 27.19 -10.25 6.42
N ARG A 444 25.97 -10.01 6.93
CA ARG A 444 25.27 -10.82 7.94
C ARG A 444 24.14 -11.65 7.34
N ALA A 445 23.56 -11.19 6.23
CA ALA A 445 22.57 -11.95 5.46
C ALA A 445 22.66 -11.63 3.96
N TYR A 446 22.30 -12.63 3.15
CA TYR A 446 22.12 -12.52 1.71
C TYR A 446 20.93 -13.35 1.26
N TYR A 447 20.11 -12.81 0.35
CA TYR A 447 18.89 -13.47 -0.15
C TYR A 447 18.78 -13.39 -1.66
N GLU A 448 18.26 -14.48 -2.26
CA GLU A 448 17.76 -14.50 -3.64
C GLU A 448 16.34 -15.05 -3.70
N TYR A 449 15.51 -14.45 -4.56
CA TYR A 449 14.10 -14.74 -4.66
C TYR A 449 13.72 -15.24 -6.05
N ALA A 450 12.80 -16.20 -6.10
CA ALA A 450 11.99 -16.48 -7.27
C ALA A 450 11.08 -15.26 -7.58
N PRO A 451 10.59 -15.14 -8.82
CA PRO A 451 9.83 -13.95 -9.24
C PRO A 451 8.66 -13.56 -8.34
N PHE A 452 7.99 -14.52 -7.72
CA PHE A 452 6.85 -14.28 -6.83
C PHE A 452 7.18 -14.38 -5.34
N GLY A 453 8.45 -14.22 -4.98
CA GLY A 453 8.89 -14.11 -3.58
C GLY A 453 9.30 -15.40 -2.92
N GLY A 454 9.25 -16.53 -3.62
CA GLY A 454 9.83 -17.78 -3.12
C GLY A 454 11.33 -17.59 -2.85
N LEU A 455 11.78 -17.92 -1.64
CA LEU A 455 13.17 -17.80 -1.23
C LEU A 455 13.93 -19.06 -1.70
N PHE A 456 14.96 -18.90 -2.52
CA PHE A 456 15.80 -20.03 -2.93
C PHE A 456 17.26 -19.92 -2.47
N THR A 457 17.70 -18.74 -2.04
CA THR A 457 19.00 -18.56 -1.37
C THR A 457 18.81 -17.71 -0.12
N ALA A 458 19.35 -18.21 1.00
CA ALA A 458 19.43 -17.48 2.27
C ALA A 458 20.75 -17.89 2.95
N LEU A 459 21.72 -16.97 3.00
CA LEU A 459 23.06 -17.19 3.55
C LEU A 459 23.40 -16.15 4.60
N GLY A 460 24.21 -16.53 5.56
CA GLY A 460 24.67 -15.68 6.66
C GLY A 460 23.99 -16.04 7.99
N ASP A 461 24.62 -15.61 9.09
CA ASP A 461 24.19 -15.91 10.46
C ASP A 461 22.85 -15.26 10.80
N MET A 462 22.52 -14.12 10.19
CA MET A 462 21.28 -13.40 10.41
C MET A 462 20.17 -13.75 9.39
N ALA A 463 20.46 -14.63 8.43
CA ALA A 463 19.54 -14.92 7.33
C ALA A 463 18.17 -15.50 7.79
N GLN A 464 18.13 -16.26 8.88
CA GLN A 464 16.90 -16.80 9.43
C GLN A 464 16.25 -15.85 10.47
N ALA A 465 17.06 -15.09 11.19
CA ALA A 465 16.58 -14.18 12.23
C ALA A 465 15.93 -12.93 11.65
N ASN A 466 16.37 -12.46 10.48
CA ASN A 466 15.72 -11.38 9.74
C ASN A 466 14.44 -11.89 9.08
N LYS A 467 13.31 -11.21 9.35
CA LYS A 467 11.99 -11.54 8.82
C LYS A 467 11.56 -10.69 7.65
N PHE A 468 12.11 -9.48 7.50
CA PHE A 468 11.79 -8.61 6.37
C PHE A 468 12.65 -8.97 5.15
N ARG A 469 12.01 -9.46 4.08
CA ARG A 469 12.72 -10.02 2.91
C ARG A 469 12.14 -9.54 1.58
N PHE A 470 11.31 -10.35 0.91
CA PHE A 470 10.70 -10.01 -0.38
C PHE A 470 9.77 -8.79 -0.26
N SER A 471 9.88 -7.83 -1.18
CA SER A 471 9.17 -6.54 -1.16
C SER A 471 9.32 -5.76 0.15
N CYS A 472 10.33 -6.08 0.98
CA CYS A 472 10.50 -5.57 2.34
C CYS A 472 9.31 -5.89 3.27
N GLU A 473 8.64 -7.04 3.04
CA GLU A 473 7.51 -7.51 3.82
C GLU A 473 7.91 -8.65 4.75
N HIS A 474 7.08 -8.87 5.79
CA HIS A 474 7.38 -9.82 6.86
C HIS A 474 7.16 -11.27 6.40
N MET A 475 8.21 -12.09 6.39
CA MET A 475 8.13 -13.52 6.11
C MET A 475 7.78 -14.30 7.38
N ASP A 476 6.68 -15.02 7.35
CA ASP A 476 6.32 -16.01 8.36
C ASP A 476 6.94 -17.35 7.97
N ASP A 477 8.17 -17.61 8.44
CA ASP A 477 8.96 -18.79 8.06
C ASP A 477 8.26 -20.10 8.41
N GLU A 478 7.54 -20.15 9.55
CA GLU A 478 6.76 -21.29 9.99
C GLU A 478 5.62 -21.64 9.02
N LEU A 479 5.02 -20.64 8.41
CA LEU A 479 3.90 -20.79 7.49
C LEU A 479 4.33 -20.89 6.02
N GLY A 480 5.53 -20.40 5.70
CA GLY A 480 5.97 -20.22 4.31
C GLY A 480 5.17 -19.16 3.55
N LEU A 481 4.61 -18.19 4.26
CA LEU A 481 3.77 -17.10 3.74
C LEU A 481 4.43 -15.75 3.99
N ILE A 482 4.17 -14.79 3.10
CA ILE A 482 4.59 -13.38 3.28
C ILE A 482 3.38 -12.59 3.76
N TYR A 483 3.52 -11.97 4.93
CA TYR A 483 2.49 -11.12 5.50
C TYR A 483 2.57 -9.71 4.93
N TYR A 484 1.52 -9.31 4.25
CA TYR A 484 1.18 -7.92 3.94
C TYR A 484 0.01 -7.52 4.85
N ASN A 485 -0.08 -6.28 5.27
CA ASN A 485 -1.04 -5.85 6.29
C ASN A 485 -2.47 -6.40 6.10
N TYR A 486 -2.99 -6.44 4.87
CA TYR A 486 -4.35 -6.90 4.59
C TYR A 486 -4.46 -8.34 4.09
N ARG A 487 -3.38 -8.93 3.55
CA ARG A 487 -3.39 -10.29 2.99
C ARG A 487 -2.08 -11.02 3.24
N HIS A 488 -2.12 -12.32 3.08
CA HIS A 488 -0.90 -13.14 3.00
C HIS A 488 -0.68 -13.61 1.56
N LEU A 489 0.53 -13.46 1.08
CA LEU A 489 0.97 -13.98 -0.19
C LEU A 489 1.53 -15.40 0.00
N ASN A 490 1.02 -16.35 -0.79
CA ASN A 490 1.68 -17.65 -0.95
C ASN A 490 2.69 -17.57 -2.10
N PRO A 491 4.00 -17.52 -1.83
CA PRO A 491 5.01 -17.40 -2.88
C PRO A 491 5.02 -18.60 -3.84
N GLN A 492 4.67 -19.80 -3.34
CA GLN A 492 4.66 -21.03 -4.13
C GLN A 492 3.64 -20.97 -5.26
N ASP A 493 2.44 -20.44 -4.98
CA ASP A 493 1.40 -20.28 -5.97
C ASP A 493 1.46 -18.92 -6.68
N GLY A 494 2.23 -17.97 -6.12
CA GLY A 494 2.31 -16.58 -6.57
C GLY A 494 0.98 -15.86 -6.46
N ARG A 495 0.19 -16.15 -5.41
CA ARG A 495 -1.17 -15.66 -5.22
C ARG A 495 -1.45 -15.29 -3.78
N TRP A 496 -2.44 -14.40 -3.64
CA TRP A 496 -3.07 -14.13 -2.35
C TRP A 496 -3.92 -15.32 -1.90
N ILE A 497 -3.95 -15.58 -0.58
CA ILE A 497 -4.76 -16.67 -0.02
C ILE A 497 -6.23 -16.30 0.18
N ASN A 498 -6.59 -15.02 0.00
CA ASN A 498 -7.95 -14.50 0.09
C ASN A 498 -8.22 -13.44 -0.99
N ARG A 499 -9.49 -13.09 -1.18
CA ARG A 499 -9.90 -12.07 -2.15
C ARG A 499 -9.35 -10.70 -1.80
N ASP A 500 -9.10 -9.88 -2.84
CA ASP A 500 -8.69 -8.49 -2.65
C ASP A 500 -9.77 -7.71 -1.86
N PRO A 501 -9.43 -7.04 -0.75
CA PRO A 501 -10.38 -6.20 -0.01
C PRO A 501 -10.98 -5.06 -0.86
N LEU A 502 -10.26 -4.59 -1.90
CA LEU A 502 -10.74 -3.61 -2.88
C LEU A 502 -11.70 -4.23 -3.91
N GLN A 503 -11.92 -5.52 -3.86
CA GLN A 503 -12.78 -6.27 -4.74
C GLN A 503 -12.45 -6.00 -6.23
N GLU A 504 -13.44 -5.93 -7.13
CA GLU A 504 -13.23 -5.74 -8.56
C GLU A 504 -12.61 -4.39 -8.94
N SER A 505 -12.46 -3.47 -7.97
CA SER A 505 -11.67 -2.25 -8.17
C SER A 505 -10.18 -2.54 -8.40
N ALA A 506 -9.67 -3.63 -7.82
CA ALA A 506 -8.31 -4.13 -8.01
C ALA A 506 -8.14 -4.92 -9.33
N GLY A 507 -9.25 -5.43 -9.89
CA GLY A 507 -9.26 -6.24 -11.12
C GLY A 507 -10.26 -7.38 -11.06
N TRP A 508 -10.37 -8.14 -12.14
CA TRP A 508 -11.32 -9.24 -12.24
C TRP A 508 -10.87 -10.53 -11.51
N ASN A 509 -9.56 -10.74 -11.40
CA ASN A 509 -8.98 -11.85 -10.64
C ASN A 509 -8.52 -11.32 -9.28
N LEU A 510 -9.30 -11.60 -8.24
CA LEU A 510 -9.14 -11.06 -6.90
C LEU A 510 -7.99 -11.71 -6.09
N TYR A 511 -7.39 -12.77 -6.65
CA TYR A 511 -6.29 -13.50 -6.02
C TYR A 511 -4.93 -13.20 -6.65
N ARG A 512 -4.91 -12.52 -7.81
CA ARG A 512 -3.71 -12.31 -8.59
C ARG A 512 -2.78 -11.26 -7.98
N THR A 513 -1.54 -11.62 -7.73
CA THR A 513 -0.50 -10.72 -7.22
C THR A 513 0.05 -9.84 -8.34
N VAL A 514 0.16 -8.53 -8.11
CA VAL A 514 0.79 -7.50 -8.95
C VAL A 514 0.55 -7.66 -10.46
N LYS A 515 -0.63 -8.16 -10.83
CA LYS A 515 -1.03 -8.44 -12.23
C LYS A 515 -0.10 -9.42 -12.96
N ASN A 516 0.50 -10.36 -12.24
CA ASN A 516 1.52 -11.29 -12.73
C ASN A 516 2.78 -10.59 -13.30
N LEU A 517 3.11 -9.40 -12.83
CA LEU A 517 4.27 -8.60 -13.24
C LEU A 517 5.19 -8.29 -12.03
N PRO A 518 5.71 -9.32 -11.33
CA PRO A 518 6.48 -9.15 -10.11
C PRO A 518 7.87 -8.55 -10.33
N THR A 519 8.34 -8.47 -11.58
CA THR A 519 9.62 -7.87 -11.96
C THR A 519 9.57 -6.35 -12.13
N LYS A 520 8.36 -5.76 -12.14
CA LYS A 520 8.16 -4.31 -12.31
C LYS A 520 7.34 -3.70 -11.19
N SER A 521 6.45 -4.47 -10.57
CA SER A 521 5.45 -3.97 -9.65
C SER A 521 5.56 -4.66 -8.30
N TYR A 522 5.28 -3.92 -7.25
CA TYR A 522 5.12 -4.44 -5.89
C TYR A 522 3.78 -3.95 -5.32
N ASP A 523 3.23 -4.70 -4.38
CA ASP A 523 2.09 -4.30 -3.58
C ASP A 523 2.60 -3.72 -2.25
N ARG A 524 1.94 -2.71 -1.69
CA ARG A 524 2.41 -2.05 -0.47
C ARG A 524 1.75 -2.59 0.81
N LEU A 525 0.51 -2.99 0.70
CA LEU A 525 -0.31 -3.37 1.85
C LEU A 525 -1.07 -4.68 1.62
N GLY A 526 -0.83 -5.37 0.50
CA GLY A 526 -1.64 -6.51 0.10
C GLY A 526 -3.00 -6.10 -0.48
N CYS A 527 -3.09 -4.93 -1.09
CA CYS A 527 -4.27 -4.43 -1.78
C CYS A 527 -3.81 -3.84 -3.11
N ILE A 528 -3.98 -4.56 -4.22
CA ILE A 528 -3.61 -4.01 -5.52
C ILE A 528 -4.44 -2.79 -5.85
N GLY A 529 -3.88 -1.68 -5.59
CA GLY A 529 -4.45 -0.42 -5.95
C GLY A 529 -3.56 0.68 -5.42
N ILE A 530 -2.40 0.90 -6.07
CA ILE A 530 -1.76 2.21 -6.01
C ILE A 530 -2.81 3.33 -6.20
N PHE A 531 -3.95 3.00 -6.83
CA PHE A 531 -5.07 3.92 -7.03
C PHE A 531 -6.15 3.90 -5.92
N GLY A 532 -6.31 2.87 -5.11
CA GLY A 532 -7.33 2.85 -4.04
C GLY A 532 -6.85 3.58 -2.79
N ALA A 533 -5.71 3.23 -2.26
CA ALA A 533 -5.09 3.93 -1.13
C ALA A 533 -4.63 5.35 -1.52
N LEU A 534 -4.05 5.54 -2.73
CA LEU A 534 -3.75 6.86 -3.28
C LEU A 534 -5.04 7.64 -3.61
N GLY A 535 -6.13 6.98 -4.03
CA GLY A 535 -7.42 7.64 -4.30
C GLY A 535 -8.04 8.23 -3.05
N GLY A 536 -8.10 7.48 -1.94
CA GLY A 536 -8.57 7.98 -0.64
C GLY A 536 -7.65 9.08 -0.09
N ALA A 537 -6.34 8.84 -0.09
CA ALA A 537 -5.34 9.81 0.35
C ALA A 537 -5.33 11.08 -0.53
N LEU A 538 -5.41 10.96 -1.87
CA LEU A 538 -5.46 12.13 -2.76
C LEU A 538 -6.77 12.90 -2.64
N ILE A 539 -7.89 12.24 -2.39
CA ILE A 539 -9.18 12.90 -2.18
C ILE A 539 -9.13 13.66 -0.85
N ASP A 540 -8.65 13.05 0.23
CA ASP A 540 -8.58 13.69 1.53
C ASP A 540 -7.52 14.80 1.56
N TYR A 541 -6.33 14.56 0.99
CA TYR A 541 -5.33 15.59 0.78
C TYR A 541 -5.90 16.78 -0.01
N GLY A 542 -6.57 16.52 -1.14
CA GLY A 542 -7.20 17.56 -1.95
C GLY A 542 -8.31 18.31 -1.18
N PHE A 543 -9.08 17.61 -0.38
CA PHE A 543 -10.14 18.21 0.45
C PHE A 543 -9.55 19.09 1.56
N GLN A 544 -8.47 18.66 2.22
CA GLN A 544 -7.78 19.46 3.23
C GLN A 544 -7.10 20.68 2.63
N VAL A 545 -6.43 20.54 1.49
CA VAL A 545 -5.83 21.67 0.75
C VAL A 545 -6.91 22.67 0.36
N ALA A 546 -8.04 22.23 -0.18
CA ALA A 546 -9.17 23.09 -0.52
C ALA A 546 -9.77 23.78 0.71
N THR A 547 -9.93 23.04 1.81
CA THR A 547 -10.44 23.58 3.08
C THR A 547 -9.47 24.62 3.66
N ASN A 548 -8.18 24.39 3.64
CA ASN A 548 -7.17 25.32 4.09
C ASN A 548 -7.13 26.59 3.23
N TYR A 549 -7.32 26.45 1.93
CA TYR A 549 -7.45 27.57 1.02
C TYR A 549 -8.68 28.43 1.32
N ILE A 550 -9.87 27.80 1.51
CA ILE A 550 -11.12 28.49 1.87
C ILE A 550 -10.95 29.23 3.21
N LYS A 551 -10.15 28.70 4.13
CA LYS A 551 -9.78 29.36 5.40
C LYS A 551 -8.75 30.49 5.25
N GLY A 552 -8.33 30.82 4.04
CA GLY A 552 -7.43 31.94 3.73
C GLY A 552 -5.97 31.71 4.12
N LYS A 553 -5.49 30.46 4.16
CA LYS A 553 -4.09 30.16 4.42
C LYS A 553 -3.25 30.48 3.18
N GLU A 554 -2.13 31.17 3.37
CA GLU A 554 -1.22 31.57 2.29
C GLU A 554 -0.58 30.36 1.61
N GLU A 555 -0.37 29.26 2.35
CA GLU A 555 0.17 28.00 1.82
C GLU A 555 -0.74 26.82 2.25
N PRO A 556 -1.86 26.60 1.55
CA PRO A 556 -2.86 25.62 1.95
C PRO A 556 -2.39 24.15 1.90
N TRP A 557 -1.29 23.86 1.22
CA TRP A 557 -0.67 22.54 1.11
C TRP A 557 0.28 22.17 2.26
N THR A 558 0.63 23.10 3.12
CA THR A 558 1.59 22.88 4.24
C THR A 558 0.94 22.37 5.51
N ASP A 559 -0.36 22.59 5.67
CA ASP A 559 -1.10 22.24 6.90
C ASP A 559 -2.07 21.09 6.61
N ILE A 560 -1.49 19.93 6.37
CA ILE A 560 -2.20 18.71 6.02
C ILE A 560 -2.17 17.76 7.21
N ASP A 561 -3.34 17.29 7.63
CA ASP A 561 -3.45 16.20 8.59
C ASP A 561 -3.13 14.86 7.89
N TRP A 562 -1.87 14.47 7.94
CA TRP A 562 -1.40 13.22 7.37
C TRP A 562 -1.98 11.99 8.09
N GLY A 563 -2.42 12.12 9.35
CA GLY A 563 -3.16 11.08 10.07
C GLY A 563 -4.52 10.83 9.42
N SER A 564 -5.27 11.89 9.07
CA SER A 564 -6.54 11.80 8.33
C SER A 564 -6.30 11.26 6.92
N VAL A 565 -5.28 11.72 6.20
CA VAL A 565 -4.91 11.23 4.86
C VAL A 565 -4.60 9.74 4.88
N THR A 566 -3.88 9.24 5.89
CA THR A 566 -3.60 7.80 6.04
C THR A 566 -4.83 7.01 6.44
N THR A 567 -5.71 7.58 7.29
CA THR A 567 -7.01 6.97 7.66
C THR A 567 -7.94 6.91 6.46
N SER A 568 -8.00 7.95 5.65
CA SER A 568 -8.79 7.99 4.40
C SER A 568 -8.22 7.07 3.33
N ALA A 569 -6.89 6.86 3.29
CA ALA A 569 -6.25 5.83 2.48
C ALA A 569 -6.67 4.43 2.93
N ALA A 570 -6.74 4.17 4.23
CA ALA A 570 -7.21 2.92 4.80
C ALA A 570 -8.71 2.69 4.55
N LEU A 571 -9.54 3.72 4.74
CA LEU A 571 -10.98 3.68 4.43
C LEU A 571 -11.25 3.59 2.92
N GLY A 572 -10.44 4.23 2.08
CA GLY A 572 -10.44 4.06 0.63
C GLY A 572 -10.07 2.65 0.20
N ALA A 573 -9.18 2.00 0.93
CA ALA A 573 -8.81 0.60 0.74
C ALA A 573 -9.93 -0.38 1.13
N VAL A 574 -10.76 -0.03 2.12
CA VAL A 574 -11.91 -0.85 2.58
C VAL A 574 -13.14 -0.71 1.65
N GLY A 575 -13.02 0.05 0.56
CA GLY A 575 -14.00 0.02 -0.55
C GLY A 575 -15.33 0.69 -0.26
N VAL A 576 -15.34 2.00 -0.07
CA VAL A 576 -16.57 2.79 -0.26
C VAL A 576 -16.82 2.89 -1.79
N PRO A 577 -17.83 2.21 -2.35
CA PRO A 577 -17.97 2.02 -3.81
C PRO A 577 -18.20 3.30 -4.62
N GLY A 578 -18.52 4.42 -3.97
CA GLY A 578 -18.76 5.72 -4.62
C GLY A 578 -17.50 6.52 -4.95
N ALA A 579 -16.50 6.49 -4.09
CA ALA A 579 -15.30 7.32 -4.19
C ALA A 579 -14.41 6.95 -5.39
N LEU A 580 -14.28 5.66 -5.69
CA LEU A 580 -13.43 5.14 -6.79
C LEU A 580 -13.97 5.44 -8.20
N LYS A 581 -15.30 5.39 -8.40
CA LYS A 581 -15.91 5.79 -9.69
C LYS A 581 -15.72 7.28 -9.97
N THR A 582 -15.70 8.08 -8.92
CA THR A 582 -15.49 9.54 -9.00
C THR A 582 -14.02 9.83 -9.26
N GLY A 583 -13.08 9.21 -8.54
CA GLY A 583 -11.63 9.39 -8.71
C GLY A 583 -11.13 9.00 -10.10
N THR A 584 -11.56 7.86 -10.66
CA THR A 584 -11.19 7.46 -12.05
C THR A 584 -11.77 8.35 -13.12
N LYS A 585 -12.96 8.95 -12.89
CA LYS A 585 -13.54 9.95 -13.79
C LYS A 585 -12.77 11.27 -13.75
N ILE A 586 -12.39 11.71 -12.53
CA ILE A 586 -11.58 12.91 -12.30
C ILE A 586 -10.22 12.74 -12.97
N TYR A 587 -9.51 11.64 -12.73
CA TYR A 587 -8.22 11.37 -13.36
C TYR A 587 -8.27 11.38 -14.89
N LYS A 588 -9.26 10.74 -15.52
CA LYS A 588 -9.43 10.76 -16.99
C LYS A 588 -9.72 12.16 -17.53
N ASN A 589 -10.42 13.01 -16.76
CA ASN A 589 -10.70 14.39 -17.14
C ASN A 589 -9.47 15.28 -16.98
N ILE A 590 -8.66 15.09 -15.93
CA ILE A 590 -7.37 15.77 -15.71
C ILE A 590 -6.39 15.42 -16.82
N GLN A 591 -6.23 14.16 -17.16
CA GLN A 591 -5.40 13.71 -18.28
C GLN A 591 -5.87 14.31 -19.62
N GLY A 592 -7.18 14.43 -19.81
CA GLY A 592 -7.77 15.11 -20.98
C GLY A 592 -7.42 16.60 -21.02
N GLY A 593 -7.47 17.29 -19.87
CA GLY A 593 -7.12 18.71 -19.72
C GLY A 593 -5.64 18.97 -19.93
N LEU A 594 -4.76 18.14 -19.36
CA LEU A 594 -3.30 18.25 -19.54
C LEU A 594 -2.87 17.99 -21.00
N LYS A 595 -3.47 17.00 -21.67
CA LYS A 595 -3.26 16.77 -23.11
C LYS A 595 -3.71 17.95 -23.95
N MET A 596 -4.82 18.60 -23.60
CA MET A 596 -5.34 19.77 -24.27
C MET A 596 -4.43 21.00 -24.06
N ARG A 597 -3.93 21.21 -22.83
CA ARG A 597 -2.94 22.26 -22.51
C ARG A 597 -1.64 22.08 -23.30
N LYS A 598 -1.11 20.86 -23.41
CA LYS A 598 0.06 20.55 -24.26
C LYS A 598 -0.19 20.87 -25.72
N ARG A 599 -1.39 20.57 -26.27
CA ARG A 599 -1.77 20.87 -27.65
C ARG A 599 -1.90 22.37 -27.92
N ILE A 600 -2.47 23.13 -26.98
CA ILE A 600 -2.61 24.59 -27.07
C ILE A 600 -1.23 25.26 -27.02
N LYS A 601 -0.37 24.87 -26.08
CA LYS A 601 1.02 25.35 -25.98
C LYS A 601 1.85 25.02 -27.24
N ALA A 602 1.56 23.89 -27.90
CA ALA A 602 2.20 23.50 -29.17
C ALA A 602 1.60 24.17 -30.42
N GLY A 603 0.67 25.13 -30.28
CA GLY A 603 0.05 25.86 -31.37
C GLY A 603 -0.89 25.04 -32.28
N GLN A 604 -1.33 23.86 -31.81
CA GLN A 604 -2.24 23.01 -32.62
C GLN A 604 -3.66 23.56 -32.62
N LYS A 605 -4.24 23.72 -33.80
CA LYS A 605 -5.66 24.13 -33.96
C LYS A 605 -6.60 23.06 -33.43
N ILE A 606 -7.50 23.45 -32.54
CA ILE A 606 -8.58 22.59 -32.05
C ILE A 606 -9.80 22.78 -32.92
N ARG A 607 -10.37 21.71 -33.48
CA ARG A 607 -11.54 21.76 -34.35
C ARG A 607 -12.78 22.14 -33.52
N MET A 608 -13.46 23.20 -33.92
CA MET A 608 -14.70 23.71 -33.31
C MET A 608 -15.92 23.18 -34.05
N CYS A 609 -17.01 22.93 -33.35
CA CYS A 609 -18.28 22.48 -33.95
C CYS A 609 -19.39 23.50 -33.68
N ASP A 610 -19.97 24.03 -34.74
CA ASP A 610 -20.94 25.13 -34.68
C ASP A 610 -22.41 24.71 -34.90
N GLY A 611 -22.74 23.41 -34.95
CA GLY A 611 -24.07 22.91 -35.23
C GLY A 611 -24.78 22.25 -34.03
N LYS A 612 -26.12 22.48 -33.85
CA LYS A 612 -26.92 21.80 -32.81
C LYS A 612 -27.36 20.40 -33.30
N PRO A 613 -27.06 19.32 -32.54
CA PRO A 613 -27.39 17.96 -32.96
C PRO A 613 -28.85 17.60 -32.69
N LYS A 614 -29.43 16.75 -33.55
CA LYS A 614 -30.85 16.35 -33.52
C LYS A 614 -31.11 15.12 -32.63
N THR A 615 -30.13 14.35 -32.19
CA THR A 615 -30.29 13.12 -31.41
C THR A 615 -29.80 13.25 -29.96
N PRO A 616 -30.31 12.46 -28.98
CA PRO A 616 -29.87 12.51 -27.58
C PRO A 616 -28.37 12.20 -27.41
N HIS A 617 -27.82 11.29 -28.20
CA HIS A 617 -26.40 10.96 -28.20
C HIS A 617 -25.55 12.11 -28.77
N GLY A 618 -25.99 12.71 -29.87
CA GLY A 618 -25.38 13.87 -30.48
C GLY A 618 -25.42 15.12 -29.57
N ARG A 619 -26.50 15.32 -28.80
CA ARG A 619 -26.60 16.41 -27.80
C ARG A 619 -25.54 16.26 -26.69
N LYS A 620 -25.28 15.03 -26.23
CA LYS A 620 -24.25 14.75 -25.24
C LYS A 620 -22.83 14.99 -25.76
N LEU A 621 -22.56 14.64 -27.01
CA LEU A 621 -21.30 14.92 -27.71
C LEU A 621 -21.12 16.43 -27.97
N HIS A 622 -22.18 17.12 -28.39
CA HIS A 622 -22.17 18.56 -28.67
C HIS A 622 -21.89 19.35 -27.38
N LYS A 623 -22.55 19.01 -26.25
CA LYS A 623 -22.29 19.64 -24.95
C LYS A 623 -20.84 19.44 -24.47
N ARG A 624 -20.27 18.27 -24.73
CA ARG A 624 -18.83 18.02 -24.47
C ARG A 624 -17.91 18.87 -25.35
N GLN A 625 -18.30 19.12 -26.59
CA GLN A 625 -17.54 19.94 -27.53
C GLN A 625 -17.70 21.44 -27.23
N GLN A 626 -18.87 21.91 -26.82
CA GLN A 626 -19.09 23.28 -26.35
C GLN A 626 -18.20 23.61 -25.15
N ASN A 627 -18.15 22.74 -24.13
CA ASN A 627 -17.28 22.93 -22.98
C ASN A 627 -15.79 23.03 -23.37
N LYS A 628 -15.35 22.23 -24.38
CA LYS A 628 -13.98 22.33 -24.91
C LYS A 628 -13.73 23.65 -25.64
N ASN A 629 -14.73 24.16 -26.35
CA ASN A 629 -14.65 25.40 -27.07
C ASN A 629 -14.60 26.61 -26.12
N GLU A 630 -15.40 26.60 -25.05
CA GLU A 630 -15.37 27.64 -24.03
C GLU A 630 -14.01 27.71 -23.34
N VAL A 631 -13.45 26.58 -22.92
CA VAL A 631 -12.09 26.50 -22.37
C VAL A 631 -11.04 27.02 -23.35
N TYR A 632 -11.18 26.72 -24.66
CA TYR A 632 -10.25 27.18 -25.69
C TYR A 632 -10.32 28.70 -25.88
N GLN A 633 -11.52 29.29 -25.93
CA GLN A 633 -11.72 30.75 -26.10
C GLN A 633 -11.17 31.52 -24.90
N MET A 634 -11.38 31.02 -23.67
CA MET A 634 -10.82 31.64 -22.47
C MET A 634 -9.28 31.66 -22.49
N TYR A 635 -8.65 30.58 -22.94
CA TYR A 635 -7.21 30.53 -23.14
C TYR A 635 -6.70 31.51 -24.21
N LYS A 636 -7.44 31.64 -25.30
CA LYS A 636 -7.09 32.53 -26.41
C LYS A 636 -7.17 34.00 -26.01
N ASN A 637 -8.06 34.36 -25.10
CA ASN A 637 -8.29 35.74 -24.66
C ASN A 637 -7.35 36.20 -23.53
N GLY A 638 -6.29 35.44 -23.22
CA GLY A 638 -5.30 35.80 -22.20
C GLY A 638 -5.69 35.52 -20.78
N ALA A 639 -6.89 34.98 -20.56
CA ALA A 639 -7.39 34.58 -19.23
C ALA A 639 -7.00 33.12 -18.92
N GLN A 640 -5.70 32.83 -18.87
CA GLN A 640 -5.20 31.46 -18.68
C GLN A 640 -5.73 30.86 -17.37
N ASP A 641 -5.92 31.67 -16.35
CA ASP A 641 -6.35 31.30 -15.01
C ASP A 641 -7.85 30.98 -14.94
N ASN A 642 -8.69 31.70 -15.68
CA ASN A 642 -10.15 31.50 -15.68
C ASN A 642 -10.62 30.27 -16.47
N ALA A 643 -9.81 29.73 -17.37
CA ALA A 643 -10.17 28.52 -18.14
C ALA A 643 -10.14 27.25 -17.29
N LEU A 644 -9.26 27.19 -16.31
CA LEU A 644 -9.19 26.09 -15.33
C LEU A 644 -10.29 26.20 -14.28
N LEU A 645 -10.64 27.41 -13.88
CA LEU A 645 -11.78 27.70 -13.00
C LEU A 645 -13.10 27.17 -13.61
N LEU A 646 -13.31 27.39 -14.92
CA LEU A 646 -14.51 26.89 -15.61
C LEU A 646 -14.59 25.35 -15.70
N VAL A 647 -13.46 24.70 -15.92
CA VAL A 647 -13.38 23.21 -15.89
C VAL A 647 -13.76 22.69 -14.49
N SER A 648 -13.37 23.39 -13.48
CA SER A 648 -13.64 23.06 -12.07
C SER A 648 -15.10 23.31 -11.68
N ILE A 649 -15.66 24.40 -12.09
CA ILE A 649 -17.10 24.72 -11.91
C ILE A 649 -17.98 23.69 -12.65
N ILE A 650 -17.59 23.25 -13.84
CA ILE A 650 -18.28 22.18 -14.59
C ILE A 650 -18.15 20.82 -13.88
N LEU A 651 -17.07 20.58 -13.17
CA LEU A 651 -16.86 19.37 -12.34
C LEU A 651 -17.70 19.41 -11.05
N LEU A 652 -17.70 20.53 -10.33
CA LEU A 652 -18.47 20.74 -9.11
C LEU A 652 -19.99 20.68 -9.37
N LYS A 653 -20.47 21.19 -10.49
CA LYS A 653 -21.88 21.09 -10.93
C LYS A 653 -22.38 19.66 -11.12
N ARG A 654 -21.46 18.67 -11.17
CA ARG A 654 -21.80 17.24 -11.27
C ARG A 654 -21.76 16.50 -9.93
N ILE A 655 -21.26 17.13 -8.87
CA ILE A 655 -21.10 16.53 -7.53
C ILE A 655 -22.28 16.84 -6.62
N GLY A 656 -22.94 17.99 -6.79
CA GLY A 656 -24.17 18.35 -6.07
C GLY A 656 -24.54 19.84 -6.28
N SER A 657 -25.84 20.13 -6.44
CA SER A 657 -26.31 21.47 -6.79
C SER A 657 -26.14 22.50 -5.66
N GLU A 658 -26.19 22.11 -4.41
CA GLU A 658 -26.10 23.03 -3.25
C GLU A 658 -24.67 23.51 -3.00
N ILE A 659 -23.70 22.60 -3.01
CA ILE A 659 -22.28 22.93 -2.84
C ILE A 659 -21.78 23.78 -4.01
N TYR A 660 -22.33 23.58 -5.21
CA TYR A 660 -22.01 24.36 -6.40
C TYR A 660 -22.40 25.84 -6.28
N GLU A 661 -23.61 26.15 -5.82
CA GLU A 661 -24.10 27.53 -5.75
C GLU A 661 -23.43 28.33 -4.63
N GLU A 662 -23.04 27.68 -3.54
CA GLU A 662 -22.33 28.29 -2.42
C GLU A 662 -20.89 28.61 -2.80
N THR A 663 -20.17 27.65 -3.36
CA THR A 663 -18.78 27.81 -3.82
C THR A 663 -18.69 28.83 -4.97
N LYS A 664 -19.68 28.87 -5.85
CA LYS A 664 -19.74 29.85 -6.95
C LYS A 664 -19.85 31.29 -6.44
N LYS A 665 -20.68 31.53 -5.40
CA LYS A 665 -20.84 32.86 -4.80
C LYS A 665 -19.57 33.35 -4.10
N GLU A 666 -18.87 32.44 -3.41
CA GLU A 666 -17.60 32.78 -2.76
C GLU A 666 -16.48 33.09 -3.76
N ILE A 667 -16.38 32.31 -4.85
CA ILE A 667 -15.40 32.52 -5.92
C ILE A 667 -15.67 33.83 -6.68
N GLU A 668 -16.92 34.19 -6.94
CA GLU A 668 -17.30 35.44 -7.61
C GLU A 668 -17.01 36.68 -6.72
N GLN A 669 -17.05 36.55 -5.39
CA GLN A 669 -16.70 37.62 -4.44
C GLN A 669 -15.19 37.83 -4.28
N GLN A 670 -14.36 36.79 -4.44
CA GLN A 670 -12.92 36.86 -4.24
C GLN A 670 -12.12 37.26 -5.50
N ASN A 671 -12.76 37.32 -6.66
CA ASN A 671 -12.10 37.54 -7.96
C ASN A 671 -11.52 38.95 -8.18
N LYS A 672 -11.06 39.64 -7.13
CA LYS A 672 -10.42 40.97 -7.22
C LYS A 672 -8.90 41.00 -7.04
N GLY A 673 -8.24 39.88 -6.96
CA GLY A 673 -6.77 39.84 -6.90
C GLY A 673 -6.18 38.45 -6.66
N CYS A 674 -5.31 38.03 -7.54
CA CYS A 674 -4.43 36.84 -7.56
C CYS A 674 -5.03 35.48 -7.89
N CYS A 675 -4.76 35.02 -9.11
CA CYS A 675 -5.38 33.84 -9.72
C CYS A 675 -4.50 32.62 -9.96
N GLN A 676 -3.23 32.59 -9.55
CA GLN A 676 -2.32 31.48 -9.90
C GLN A 676 -2.53 30.22 -9.03
N ASP A 677 -2.89 30.35 -7.76
CA ASP A 677 -2.92 29.27 -6.77
C ASP A 677 -4.23 28.45 -6.78
N ILE A 678 -5.33 29.06 -7.19
CA ILE A 678 -6.65 28.39 -7.35
C ILE A 678 -6.57 27.22 -8.35
N ILE A 679 -5.68 27.32 -9.32
CA ILE A 679 -5.53 26.37 -10.43
C ILE A 679 -5.05 24.98 -9.97
N VAL A 680 -4.17 24.93 -8.99
CA VAL A 680 -3.57 23.68 -8.50
C VAL A 680 -4.58 22.89 -7.66
N ILE A 681 -5.32 23.57 -6.80
CA ILE A 681 -6.24 22.94 -5.84
C ILE A 681 -7.42 22.27 -6.54
N ILE A 682 -7.99 22.91 -7.55
CA ILE A 682 -9.17 22.40 -8.24
C ILE A 682 -8.80 21.32 -9.29
N THR A 683 -7.53 21.21 -9.66
CA THR A 683 -7.02 20.10 -10.51
C THR A 683 -6.90 18.79 -9.72
N ILE A 684 -6.89 18.84 -8.41
CA ILE A 684 -6.73 17.69 -7.51
C ILE A 684 -8.09 17.15 -7.02
N ILE A 685 -9.12 17.98 -6.93
CA ILE A 685 -10.52 17.59 -6.64
C ILE A 685 -11.27 17.25 -7.96
#